data_f209c82825c4d95ab0493201fe834202
#
_entry.id   f209c82825c4d95ab0493201fe834202
#
_cell.length_a   1.000
_cell.length_b   1.000
_cell.length_c   1.000
_cell.angle_alpha   90.00
_cell.angle_beta   90.00
_cell.angle_gamma   90.00
#
_symmetry.space_group_name_H-M   'P 1'
#
loop_
_entity.id
_entity.type
_entity.pdbx_description
1 polymer ?
#
loop_
_entity_poly.entity_id
_entity_poly.type
_entity_poly.pdbx_seq_one_letter_code
_entity_poly.pdbx_strand_id
1 'polypeptide(L)'
;MEEGYERGVRIPHKRGRQVSEARFSPLLEQYFAMKARYPDAILLSRVGDFYEAYGDDATTLATALQIALTSKEAGGGQRVAMAGVPHHALDKYLADLVAQQRIVALADQLEVPVPNKLVRRDVTRLVTPGTLIEEHLLDRASNNYLAAIVLAGDSIGIAYADISTGRAAATSYGGDSGLEETLAELVRLGPAEIVADVPPELRAAIAAQLPSVRLTAPPLAAVERHELAAVEGFSLDESLAMRRAFEALGAFVRRVGLSAQAGLLREPEFYRARTFLALDASTRKHLELTKTQGQNPKATLLATIDRCRTAMGSRMLARWILAPLVDRQAIAARADRVEALAGDYPARASLQDLLGGVFDLERIAQKVRFRRVQPRDLGSLRRTLALLGPLRAALPDALGSFRERIGNHGALLDELERTLCDDLPATLVDGGVIRPDASTDVRECIALRGEARKRMAALEERERARTGIKGLKVKYASAFGYAIEISKSNLALVPTDYVRKQTLTSGERFVIPELKELEIAIASAQSRQLRLEEALYANLVESVAAKVEDLLASADALAELDVACGLAQVAVERGYARPVFVETSTLDVVDGRHPVIESLAADGFVPNDAHLGERSARFILLTGPNMGGKSTYLRQTALLAILAQIGAFVPARSMSLGIVDRIFTRIGAGDDLASGQSTFYVEMAEASNILRRCTRRSLLLIDEVGRGTGTIDGLAIAQAICEYLLGLETQAPLTLFATHFHELVALAERWPMVANFHVTAVESAVRGGGPVFSHRVLGGSTSRSFGIEVARMAGLPAGVIARAREIASVLDERPTLEAQAPLRARLAEPSRQEETQLTLDW
;
A
#
# COMPACT_ATOMS: atom_id res chain seq x y z
N MET A 1 -40.94 13.62 44.83
CA MET A 1 -40.14 14.81 45.11
C MET A 1 -39.10 14.82 44.02
N GLU A 2 -39.44 15.46 42.95
CA GLU A 2 -39.12 16.84 42.56
C GLU A 2 -37.78 16.88 41.86
N GLU A 3 -37.87 17.09 40.56
CA GLU A 3 -37.76 18.35 39.83
C GLU A 3 -36.30 18.70 39.67
N GLY A 4 -35.76 18.76 38.51
CA GLY A 4 -36.05 19.47 37.30
C GLY A 4 -34.76 20.21 36.90
N TYR A 5 -34.35 20.13 35.65
CA TYR A 5 -33.75 21.27 34.92
C TYR A 5 -33.55 20.91 33.43
N GLU A 6 -34.65 20.97 32.70
CA GLU A 6 -34.57 21.26 31.23
C GLU A 6 -34.31 22.77 31.08
N ARG A 7 -33.25 23.13 30.39
CA ARG A 7 -33.16 24.43 29.71
C ARG A 7 -32.88 24.22 28.22
N GLY A 8 -33.97 24.10 27.51
CA GLY A 8 -33.98 24.29 26.08
C GLY A 8 -33.59 25.69 25.65
N VAL A 9 -32.56 25.84 24.85
CA VAL A 9 -32.27 27.06 24.10
C VAL A 9 -33.16 27.08 22.88
N ARG A 10 -34.25 27.81 22.93
CA ARG A 10 -35.10 28.20 21.80
C ARG A 10 -34.34 29.17 20.90
N ILE A 11 -33.98 28.77 19.71
CA ILE A 11 -33.58 29.68 18.65
C ILE A 11 -34.86 30.36 18.09
N PRO A 12 -34.93 31.70 18.04
CA PRO A 12 -36.11 32.40 17.53
C PRO A 12 -36.14 32.35 16.01
N HIS A 13 -37.13 31.69 15.46
CA HIS A 13 -37.51 31.85 14.06
C HIS A 13 -37.91 33.30 13.80
N LYS A 14 -37.05 34.11 13.22
CA LYS A 14 -37.44 35.38 12.59
C LYS A 14 -38.03 35.11 11.23
N ARG A 15 -39.32 35.48 11.14
CA ARG A 15 -40.14 35.53 9.91
C ARG A 15 -39.41 36.30 8.82
N GLY A 16 -39.47 35.74 7.60
CA GLY A 16 -39.52 36.33 6.28
C GLY A 16 -38.88 37.74 6.10
N ARG A 17 -37.60 37.76 5.72
CA ARG A 17 -37.10 38.75 4.76
C ARG A 17 -36.81 37.97 3.49
N GLN A 18 -37.47 38.31 2.40
CA GLN A 18 -37.07 37.97 1.02
C GLN A 18 -35.58 38.33 0.94
N VAL A 19 -34.74 37.30 0.91
CA VAL A 19 -33.31 37.43 0.57
C VAL A 19 -33.34 37.80 -0.92
N SER A 20 -33.07 39.08 -1.24
CA SER A 20 -32.70 39.49 -2.57
C SER A 20 -31.60 38.54 -3.04
N GLU A 21 -31.74 37.94 -4.21
CA GLU A 21 -30.70 37.11 -4.84
C GLU A 21 -29.39 37.92 -4.88
N ALA A 22 -28.54 37.72 -3.91
CA ALA A 22 -27.20 38.28 -3.91
C ALA A 22 -26.46 37.65 -5.09
N ARG A 23 -26.33 38.37 -6.19
CA ARG A 23 -25.55 37.93 -7.35
C ARG A 23 -24.08 37.83 -6.91
N PHE A 24 -23.59 36.63 -6.83
CA PHE A 24 -22.16 36.36 -6.67
C PHE A 24 -21.39 36.94 -7.87
N SER A 25 -20.09 37.22 -7.66
CA SER A 25 -19.23 37.53 -8.80
C SER A 25 -19.25 36.36 -9.80
N PRO A 26 -19.11 36.58 -11.11
CA PRO A 26 -19.16 35.50 -12.11
C PRO A 26 -18.20 34.32 -11.82
N LEU A 27 -17.06 34.59 -11.19
CA LEU A 27 -16.10 33.57 -10.74
C LEU A 27 -16.70 32.68 -9.66
N LEU A 28 -17.34 33.27 -8.64
CA LEU A 28 -17.94 32.52 -7.53
C LEU A 28 -19.23 31.81 -7.96
N GLU A 29 -20.02 32.38 -8.89
CA GLU A 29 -21.16 31.66 -9.49
C GLU A 29 -20.70 30.38 -10.19
N GLN A 30 -19.62 30.46 -10.99
CA GLN A 30 -19.00 29.27 -11.62
C GLN A 30 -18.49 28.26 -10.60
N TYR A 31 -17.84 28.73 -9.51
CA TYR A 31 -17.35 27.90 -8.46
C TYR A 31 -18.47 27.13 -7.75
N PHE A 32 -19.51 27.81 -7.29
CA PHE A 32 -20.63 27.17 -6.59
C PHE A 32 -21.47 26.26 -7.48
N ALA A 33 -21.57 26.56 -8.78
CA ALA A 33 -22.18 25.65 -9.74
C ALA A 33 -21.40 24.36 -9.93
N MET A 34 -20.06 24.40 -9.91
CA MET A 34 -19.21 23.22 -9.89
C MET A 34 -19.33 22.48 -8.55
N LYS A 35 -19.29 23.21 -7.41
CA LYS A 35 -19.40 22.60 -6.07
C LYS A 35 -20.72 21.83 -5.89
N ALA A 36 -21.82 22.32 -6.43
CA ALA A 36 -23.12 21.64 -6.36
C ALA A 36 -23.10 20.25 -7.04
N ARG A 37 -22.22 20.02 -8.03
CA ARG A 37 -22.06 18.71 -8.68
C ARG A 37 -21.17 17.75 -7.86
N TYR A 38 -20.35 18.28 -6.97
CA TYR A 38 -19.38 17.53 -6.16
C TYR A 38 -19.46 17.93 -4.68
N PRO A 39 -20.60 17.71 -4.01
CA PRO A 39 -20.86 18.24 -2.67
C PRO A 39 -19.87 17.69 -1.61
N ASP A 40 -19.44 16.44 -1.75
CA ASP A 40 -18.57 15.75 -0.79
C ASP A 40 -17.06 15.99 -1.01
N ALA A 41 -16.69 16.67 -2.10
CA ALA A 41 -15.30 16.94 -2.44
C ALA A 41 -14.89 18.37 -2.07
N ILE A 42 -13.69 18.58 -1.58
CA ILE A 42 -13.08 19.92 -1.46
C ILE A 42 -12.78 20.40 -2.88
N LEU A 43 -13.46 21.46 -3.33
CA LEU A 43 -13.25 22.01 -4.67
C LEU A 43 -12.07 23.00 -4.66
N LEU A 44 -11.04 22.68 -5.41
CA LEU A 44 -9.89 23.54 -5.68
C LEU A 44 -9.96 24.07 -7.11
N SER A 45 -10.20 25.37 -7.28
CA SER A 45 -10.34 26.01 -8.58
C SER A 45 -9.10 26.82 -8.92
N ARG A 46 -8.52 26.60 -10.09
CA ARG A 46 -7.34 27.32 -10.55
C ARG A 46 -7.64 28.78 -10.87
N VAL A 47 -6.97 29.68 -10.16
CA VAL A 47 -7.05 31.12 -10.35
C VAL A 47 -5.63 31.70 -10.40
N GLY A 48 -5.13 31.93 -11.61
CA GLY A 48 -3.73 32.33 -11.82
C GLY A 48 -2.75 31.26 -11.34
N ASP A 49 -1.85 31.63 -10.44
CA ASP A 49 -0.82 30.75 -9.89
C ASP A 49 -1.27 29.97 -8.63
N PHE A 50 -2.57 30.05 -8.27
CA PHE A 50 -3.11 29.38 -7.10
C PHE A 50 -4.27 28.45 -7.46
N TYR A 51 -4.48 27.44 -6.64
CA TYR A 51 -5.74 26.73 -6.49
C TYR A 51 -6.46 27.28 -5.27
N GLU A 52 -7.64 27.87 -5.49
CA GLU A 52 -8.42 28.55 -4.45
C GLU A 52 -9.69 27.76 -4.13
N ALA A 53 -10.01 27.65 -2.85
CA ALA A 53 -11.27 27.14 -2.34
C ALA A 53 -12.07 28.28 -1.69
N TYR A 54 -13.40 28.18 -1.72
CA TYR A 54 -14.29 29.20 -1.19
C TYR A 54 -15.37 28.61 -0.26
N GLY A 55 -15.91 29.43 0.64
CA GLY A 55 -16.96 29.04 1.59
C GLY A 55 -16.49 27.96 2.55
N ASP A 56 -17.31 26.92 2.74
CA ASP A 56 -17.04 25.83 3.67
C ASP A 56 -15.81 25.02 3.26
N ASP A 57 -15.56 24.89 1.95
CA ASP A 57 -14.36 24.22 1.44
C ASP A 57 -13.08 24.97 1.87
N ALA A 58 -13.10 26.31 1.87
CA ALA A 58 -11.97 27.10 2.32
C ALA A 58 -11.69 26.90 3.81
N THR A 59 -12.72 26.82 4.64
CA THR A 59 -12.60 26.57 6.08
C THR A 59 -12.04 25.17 6.34
N THR A 60 -12.57 24.18 5.61
CA THR A 60 -12.10 22.78 5.67
C THR A 60 -10.64 22.67 5.22
N LEU A 61 -10.29 23.30 4.12
CA LEU A 61 -8.93 23.31 3.57
C LEU A 61 -7.94 23.97 4.55
N ALA A 62 -8.30 25.14 5.06
CA ALA A 62 -7.44 25.87 6.01
C ALA A 62 -7.18 25.08 7.30
N THR A 63 -8.20 24.40 7.81
CA THR A 63 -8.09 23.57 9.02
C THR A 63 -7.26 22.31 8.75
N ALA A 64 -7.53 21.62 7.62
CA ALA A 64 -6.86 20.36 7.29
C ALA A 64 -5.36 20.54 7.01
N LEU A 65 -4.98 21.64 6.36
CA LEU A 65 -3.61 21.94 5.96
C LEU A 65 -2.87 22.93 6.86
N GLN A 66 -3.54 23.46 7.87
CA GLN A 66 -3.01 24.50 8.77
C GLN A 66 -2.49 25.74 8.01
N ILE A 67 -3.21 26.16 6.97
CA ILE A 67 -2.91 27.34 6.15
C ILE A 67 -3.82 28.51 6.50
N ALA A 68 -3.46 29.72 6.06
CA ALA A 68 -4.21 30.93 6.33
C ALA A 68 -5.61 30.92 5.69
N LEU A 69 -6.63 31.17 6.50
CA LEU A 69 -7.99 31.45 6.05
C LEU A 69 -8.13 32.96 5.81
N THR A 70 -8.49 33.35 4.61
CA THR A 70 -8.70 34.73 4.21
C THR A 70 -10.14 34.94 3.73
N SER A 71 -10.45 36.06 3.07
CA SER A 71 -11.76 36.27 2.49
C SER A 71 -11.66 37.05 1.17
N LYS A 72 -12.54 36.73 0.22
CA LYS A 72 -12.65 37.36 -1.09
C LYS A 72 -13.99 38.12 -1.19
N GLU A 73 -14.01 39.23 -1.87
CA GLU A 73 -15.24 39.96 -2.14
C GLU A 73 -16.13 39.15 -3.09
N ALA A 74 -17.38 38.92 -2.67
CA ALA A 74 -18.31 38.04 -3.37
C ALA A 74 -19.28 38.78 -4.32
N GLY A 75 -19.32 40.10 -4.23
CA GLY A 75 -20.30 40.97 -4.88
C GLY A 75 -21.30 41.56 -3.89
N GLY A 76 -21.82 42.79 -4.15
CA GLY A 76 -22.79 43.41 -3.26
C GLY A 76 -22.31 43.75 -1.85
N GLY A 77 -20.97 43.85 -1.62
CA GLY A 77 -20.40 44.14 -0.30
C GLY A 77 -20.28 42.91 0.61
N GLN A 78 -20.65 41.74 0.12
CA GLN A 78 -20.47 40.48 0.87
C GLN A 78 -19.05 39.89 0.69
N ARG A 79 -18.55 39.21 1.70
CA ARG A 79 -17.27 38.50 1.66
C ARG A 79 -17.48 37.00 1.92
N VAL A 80 -16.79 36.18 1.14
CA VAL A 80 -16.79 34.70 1.28
C VAL A 80 -15.42 34.26 1.77
N ALA A 81 -15.38 33.30 2.68
CA ALA A 81 -14.14 32.67 3.13
C ALA A 81 -13.35 32.12 1.93
N MET A 82 -12.05 32.29 1.94
CA MET A 82 -11.13 31.84 0.90
C MET A 82 -9.86 31.27 1.53
N ALA A 83 -9.41 30.14 1.03
CA ALA A 83 -8.08 29.59 1.28
C ALA A 83 -7.51 29.10 -0.05
N GLY A 84 -6.20 29.09 -0.19
CA GLY A 84 -5.58 28.66 -1.43
C GLY A 84 -4.17 28.13 -1.24
N VAL A 85 -3.77 27.29 -2.20
CA VAL A 85 -2.43 26.67 -2.26
C VAL A 85 -1.78 27.05 -3.59
N PRO A 86 -0.45 27.31 -3.62
CA PRO A 86 0.26 27.59 -4.87
C PRO A 86 0.17 26.41 -5.83
N HIS A 87 -0.06 26.68 -7.12
CA HIS A 87 -0.14 25.65 -8.15
C HIS A 87 1.09 24.72 -8.18
N HIS A 88 2.28 25.27 -8.07
CA HIS A 88 3.54 24.49 -8.10
C HIS A 88 3.74 23.60 -6.85
N ALA A 89 3.00 23.83 -5.78
CA ALA A 89 3.08 23.07 -4.54
C ALA A 89 1.83 22.19 -4.31
N LEU A 90 0.88 22.17 -5.26
CA LEU A 90 -0.41 21.45 -5.16
C LEU A 90 -0.23 20.01 -4.69
N ASP A 91 0.71 19.30 -5.29
CA ASP A 91 0.92 17.87 -5.06
C ASP A 91 1.19 17.54 -3.58
N LYS A 92 1.99 18.37 -2.90
CA LYS A 92 2.26 18.21 -1.47
C LYS A 92 0.98 18.31 -0.64
N TYR A 93 0.16 19.31 -0.94
CA TYR A 93 -1.10 19.53 -0.22
C TYR A 93 -2.15 18.47 -0.54
N LEU A 94 -2.15 17.93 -1.77
CA LEU A 94 -2.99 16.79 -2.14
C LEU A 94 -2.62 15.55 -1.31
N ALA A 95 -1.33 15.28 -1.10
CA ALA A 95 -0.87 14.18 -0.26
C ALA A 95 -1.46 14.27 1.16
N ASP A 96 -1.37 15.45 1.78
CA ASP A 96 -1.87 15.68 3.14
C ASP A 96 -3.40 15.53 3.22
N LEU A 97 -4.14 16.00 2.22
CA LEU A 97 -5.60 15.87 2.16
C LEU A 97 -6.06 14.43 1.95
N VAL A 98 -5.41 13.71 1.04
CA VAL A 98 -5.73 12.30 0.75
C VAL A 98 -5.38 11.42 1.93
N ALA A 99 -4.27 11.67 2.63
CA ALA A 99 -3.90 10.96 3.86
C ALA A 99 -4.98 11.12 4.95
N GLN A 100 -5.71 12.25 4.95
CA GLN A 100 -6.87 12.50 5.82
C GLN A 100 -8.20 11.96 5.23
N GLN A 101 -8.16 11.08 4.23
CA GLN A 101 -9.33 10.48 3.57
C GLN A 101 -10.28 11.53 2.92
N ARG A 102 -9.75 12.68 2.49
CA ARG A 102 -10.52 13.73 1.80
C ARG A 102 -10.56 13.47 0.30
N ILE A 103 -11.70 13.75 -0.33
CA ILE A 103 -11.82 13.84 -1.79
C ILE A 103 -11.53 15.29 -2.19
N VAL A 104 -10.75 15.47 -3.25
CA VAL A 104 -10.43 16.77 -3.81
C VAL A 104 -10.87 16.83 -5.26
N ALA A 105 -11.70 17.83 -5.59
CA ALA A 105 -12.09 18.13 -6.97
C ALA A 105 -11.17 19.23 -7.52
N LEU A 106 -10.40 18.93 -8.56
CA LEU A 106 -9.54 19.89 -9.23
C LEU A 106 -10.27 20.48 -10.44
N ALA A 107 -10.46 21.82 -10.44
CA ALA A 107 -11.06 22.54 -11.54
C ALA A 107 -10.00 23.41 -12.23
N ASP A 108 -9.75 23.12 -13.51
CA ASP A 108 -8.79 23.82 -14.34
C ASP A 108 -9.45 24.76 -15.34
N GLN A 109 -8.63 25.65 -15.88
CA GLN A 109 -9.04 26.57 -16.94
C GLN A 109 -9.11 25.80 -18.28
N LEU A 110 -10.26 25.83 -18.94
CA LEU A 110 -10.46 25.13 -20.22
C LEU A 110 -10.09 25.99 -21.44
N GLU A 111 -9.80 27.28 -21.22
CA GLU A 111 -9.49 28.26 -22.24
C GLU A 111 -8.24 29.06 -21.86
N VAL A 112 -7.51 29.53 -22.86
CA VAL A 112 -6.40 30.47 -22.62
C VAL A 112 -6.97 31.79 -22.09
N PRO A 113 -6.43 32.36 -21.01
CA PRO A 113 -6.88 33.61 -20.44
C PRO A 113 -6.83 34.75 -21.46
N VAL A 114 -7.96 35.43 -21.67
CA VAL A 114 -8.06 36.63 -22.49
C VAL A 114 -8.37 37.83 -21.58
N PRO A 115 -7.69 38.97 -21.70
CA PRO A 115 -7.95 40.13 -20.87
C PRO A 115 -9.43 40.51 -20.87
N ASN A 116 -9.98 40.80 -19.69
CA ASN A 116 -11.39 41.23 -19.48
C ASN A 116 -12.46 40.17 -19.82
N LYS A 117 -12.09 38.88 -20.01
CA LYS A 117 -13.07 37.80 -20.22
C LYS A 117 -12.93 36.78 -19.06
N LEU A 118 -14.07 36.34 -18.49
CA LEU A 118 -14.10 35.25 -17.53
C LEU A 118 -13.65 33.95 -18.23
N VAL A 119 -12.61 33.35 -17.75
CA VAL A 119 -12.12 32.05 -18.23
C VAL A 119 -13.06 30.95 -17.76
N ARG A 120 -13.49 30.11 -18.67
CA ARG A 120 -14.30 28.92 -18.36
C ARG A 120 -13.46 27.90 -17.59
N ARG A 121 -14.00 27.40 -16.46
CA ARG A 121 -13.42 26.36 -15.65
C ARG A 121 -14.38 25.20 -15.52
N ASP A 122 -13.85 24.01 -15.43
CA ASP A 122 -14.64 22.83 -15.05
C ASP A 122 -13.77 21.87 -14.24
N VAL A 123 -14.43 20.96 -13.51
CA VAL A 123 -13.73 19.89 -12.79
C VAL A 123 -13.13 18.93 -13.81
N THR A 124 -11.81 18.89 -13.84
CA THR A 124 -11.04 18.03 -14.75
C THR A 124 -10.68 16.71 -14.10
N ARG A 125 -10.70 16.67 -12.75
CA ARG A 125 -10.31 15.48 -11.99
C ARG A 125 -10.85 15.48 -10.57
N LEU A 126 -11.26 14.29 -10.09
CA LEU A 126 -11.42 13.99 -8.67
C LEU A 126 -10.21 13.17 -8.20
N VAL A 127 -9.58 13.62 -7.12
CA VAL A 127 -8.50 12.89 -6.45
C VAL A 127 -9.08 12.23 -5.22
N THR A 128 -9.03 10.91 -5.16
CA THR A 128 -9.53 10.09 -4.06
C THR A 128 -8.43 9.13 -3.57
N PRO A 129 -8.52 8.59 -2.35
CA PRO A 129 -7.48 7.70 -1.81
C PRO A 129 -7.17 6.50 -2.72
N GLY A 130 -8.17 5.92 -3.38
CA GLY A 130 -8.02 4.74 -4.26
C GLY A 130 -7.62 5.05 -5.69
N THR A 131 -7.59 6.34 -6.12
CA THR A 131 -7.37 6.73 -7.52
C THR A 131 -6.11 7.56 -7.76
N LEU A 132 -5.14 7.43 -6.87
CA LEU A 132 -3.83 8.08 -7.00
C LEU A 132 -3.02 7.45 -8.13
N ILE A 133 -2.41 8.29 -8.96
CA ILE A 133 -1.48 7.88 -10.03
C ILE A 133 -0.13 8.61 -9.95
N GLU A 134 -0.04 9.65 -9.16
CA GLU A 134 1.18 10.42 -8.94
C GLU A 134 2.16 9.63 -8.08
N GLU A 135 3.36 9.43 -8.60
CA GLU A 135 4.39 8.60 -7.96
C GLU A 135 4.81 9.14 -6.57
N HIS A 136 4.84 10.45 -6.39
CA HIS A 136 5.22 11.09 -5.13
C HIS A 136 4.13 11.01 -4.04
N LEU A 137 2.87 10.68 -4.40
CA LEU A 137 1.76 10.44 -3.49
C LEU A 137 1.64 8.97 -3.07
N LEU A 138 2.37 8.08 -3.74
CA LEU A 138 2.29 6.65 -3.56
C LEU A 138 3.56 6.11 -2.89
N ASP A 139 3.40 5.15 -2.01
CA ASP A 139 4.52 4.34 -1.56
C ASP A 139 5.07 3.53 -2.75
N ARG A 140 6.38 3.53 -2.92
CA ARG A 140 7.05 2.83 -4.02
C ARG A 140 6.93 1.31 -3.91
N ALA A 141 6.95 0.80 -2.69
CA ALA A 141 7.00 -0.63 -2.37
C ALA A 141 5.62 -1.24 -2.08
N SER A 142 4.55 -0.44 -2.02
CA SER A 142 3.20 -0.93 -1.73
C SER A 142 2.21 -0.66 -2.87
N ASN A 143 1.18 -1.50 -2.95
CA ASN A 143 0.07 -1.31 -3.88
C ASN A 143 -0.98 -0.39 -3.24
N ASN A 144 -1.66 0.41 -4.08
CA ASN A 144 -2.76 1.29 -3.67
C ASN A 144 -4.06 0.79 -4.29
N TYR A 145 -4.75 -0.12 -3.58
CA TYR A 145 -5.94 -0.75 -4.14
C TYR A 145 -7.20 0.10 -3.99
N LEU A 146 -7.91 0.25 -5.11
CA LEU A 146 -9.32 0.59 -5.18
C LEU A 146 -10.10 -0.72 -5.32
N ALA A 147 -11.09 -0.98 -4.46
CA ALA A 147 -11.95 -2.16 -4.54
C ALA A 147 -13.39 -1.78 -4.88
N ALA A 148 -14.11 -2.67 -5.54
CA ALA A 148 -15.56 -2.57 -5.73
C ALA A 148 -16.24 -3.84 -5.25
N ILE A 149 -17.42 -3.70 -4.63
CA ILE A 149 -18.22 -4.80 -4.11
C ILE A 149 -19.62 -4.73 -4.72
N VAL A 150 -20.07 -5.84 -5.29
CA VAL A 150 -21.40 -5.96 -5.89
C VAL A 150 -22.07 -7.28 -5.46
N LEU A 151 -23.32 -7.20 -5.08
CA LEU A 151 -24.15 -8.38 -4.80
C LEU A 151 -24.88 -8.82 -6.08
N ALA A 152 -24.88 -10.12 -6.35
CA ALA A 152 -25.63 -10.72 -7.45
C ALA A 152 -26.17 -12.08 -6.99
N GLY A 153 -27.49 -12.17 -6.77
CA GLY A 153 -28.10 -13.36 -6.11
C GLY A 153 -27.49 -13.57 -4.73
N ASP A 154 -27.09 -14.81 -4.43
CA ASP A 154 -26.43 -15.18 -3.17
C ASP A 154 -24.91 -15.00 -3.21
N SER A 155 -24.37 -14.40 -4.29
CA SER A 155 -22.94 -14.20 -4.48
C SER A 155 -22.54 -12.75 -4.27
N ILE A 156 -21.42 -12.55 -3.57
CA ILE A 156 -20.77 -11.25 -3.36
C ILE A 156 -19.51 -11.22 -4.24
N GLY A 157 -19.54 -10.38 -5.27
CA GLY A 157 -18.38 -10.16 -6.14
C GLY A 157 -17.49 -9.05 -5.59
N ILE A 158 -16.20 -9.29 -5.59
CA ILE A 158 -15.15 -8.31 -5.29
C ILE A 158 -14.28 -8.16 -6.53
N ALA A 159 -14.11 -6.93 -6.99
CA ALA A 159 -13.06 -6.57 -7.95
C ALA A 159 -12.16 -5.51 -7.34
N TYR A 160 -10.87 -5.57 -7.59
CA TYR A 160 -9.95 -4.56 -7.13
C TYR A 160 -8.87 -4.28 -8.18
N ALA A 161 -8.36 -3.06 -8.16
CA ALA A 161 -7.25 -2.67 -9.01
C ALA A 161 -6.33 -1.69 -8.30
N ASP A 162 -5.05 -1.75 -8.61
CA ASP A 162 -4.12 -0.66 -8.39
C ASP A 162 -4.12 0.23 -9.63
N ILE A 163 -4.74 1.41 -9.51
CA ILE A 163 -4.93 2.32 -10.64
C ILE A 163 -3.59 2.82 -11.19
N SER A 164 -2.57 2.92 -10.34
CA SER A 164 -1.25 3.39 -10.73
C SER A 164 -0.46 2.39 -11.60
N THR A 165 -0.78 1.09 -11.50
CA THR A 165 -0.14 0.00 -12.25
C THR A 165 -1.06 -0.64 -13.28
N GLY A 166 -2.37 -0.37 -13.18
CA GLY A 166 -3.41 -0.95 -14.05
C GLY A 166 -3.72 -2.43 -13.74
N ARG A 167 -3.04 -3.06 -12.78
CA ARG A 167 -3.29 -4.45 -12.39
C ARG A 167 -4.65 -4.58 -11.72
N ALA A 168 -5.46 -5.50 -12.21
CA ALA A 168 -6.78 -5.77 -11.67
C ALA A 168 -6.98 -7.27 -11.41
N ALA A 169 -7.82 -7.59 -10.41
CA ALA A 169 -8.24 -8.96 -10.16
C ALA A 169 -9.67 -8.98 -9.59
N ALA A 170 -10.33 -10.12 -9.69
CA ALA A 170 -11.68 -10.30 -9.17
C ALA A 170 -11.88 -11.71 -8.62
N THR A 171 -12.72 -11.79 -7.59
CA THR A 171 -13.17 -13.03 -6.95
C THR A 171 -14.62 -12.91 -6.51
N SER A 172 -15.25 -14.01 -6.14
CA SER A 172 -16.58 -14.00 -5.54
C SER A 172 -16.70 -15.04 -4.44
N TYR A 173 -17.63 -14.77 -3.53
CA TYR A 173 -17.96 -15.57 -2.38
C TYR A 173 -19.49 -15.72 -2.30
N GLY A 174 -19.98 -16.91 -1.94
CA GLY A 174 -21.40 -17.19 -1.83
C GLY A 174 -21.72 -18.15 -0.71
N GLY A 175 -23.01 -18.36 -0.45
CA GLY A 175 -23.51 -19.23 0.62
C GLY A 175 -23.30 -18.62 2.03
N ASP A 176 -23.49 -19.45 3.05
CA ASP A 176 -23.52 -19.02 4.47
C ASP A 176 -22.24 -18.34 4.96
N SER A 177 -21.07 -18.69 4.40
CA SER A 177 -19.78 -18.07 4.73
C SER A 177 -19.40 -16.88 3.85
N GLY A 178 -20.20 -16.53 2.84
CA GLY A 178 -19.86 -15.53 1.82
C GLY A 178 -19.51 -14.16 2.40
N LEU A 179 -20.26 -13.73 3.42
CA LEU A 179 -19.98 -12.46 4.10
C LEU A 179 -18.63 -12.46 4.83
N GLU A 180 -18.34 -13.50 5.60
CA GLU A 180 -17.09 -13.60 6.37
C GLU A 180 -15.88 -13.72 5.44
N GLU A 181 -15.99 -14.48 4.35
CA GLU A 181 -14.94 -14.64 3.36
C GLU A 181 -14.68 -13.32 2.61
N THR A 182 -15.74 -12.58 2.29
CA THR A 182 -15.66 -11.23 1.70
C THR A 182 -14.88 -10.28 2.61
N LEU A 183 -15.22 -10.24 3.89
CA LEU A 183 -14.53 -9.38 4.88
C LEU A 183 -13.06 -9.79 5.04
N ALA A 184 -12.77 -11.09 5.11
CA ALA A 184 -11.39 -11.58 5.19
C ALA A 184 -10.56 -11.16 3.96
N GLU A 185 -11.17 -11.21 2.77
CA GLU A 185 -10.52 -10.79 1.53
C GLU A 185 -10.28 -9.29 1.48
N LEU A 186 -11.26 -8.46 1.86
CA LEU A 186 -11.08 -7.01 1.93
C LEU A 186 -9.98 -6.61 2.91
N VAL A 187 -9.93 -7.28 4.05
CA VAL A 187 -8.85 -7.08 5.03
C VAL A 187 -7.50 -7.55 4.46
N ARG A 188 -7.46 -8.66 3.68
CA ARG A 188 -6.26 -9.12 2.98
C ARG A 188 -5.74 -8.07 2.00
N LEU A 189 -6.62 -7.48 1.23
CA LEU A 189 -6.28 -6.47 0.24
C LEU A 189 -5.87 -5.14 0.88
N GLY A 190 -6.52 -4.76 1.99
CA GLY A 190 -6.31 -3.47 2.65
C GLY A 190 -6.54 -2.30 1.68
N PRO A 191 -7.69 -2.21 0.98
CA PRO A 191 -7.89 -1.19 -0.03
C PRO A 191 -7.87 0.20 0.58
N ALA A 192 -7.40 1.18 -0.17
CA ALA A 192 -7.44 2.58 0.24
C ALA A 192 -8.87 3.17 0.13
N GLU A 193 -9.68 2.60 -0.77
CA GLU A 193 -11.06 3.02 -0.99
C GLU A 193 -11.90 1.83 -1.49
N ILE A 194 -13.17 1.77 -1.08
CA ILE A 194 -14.13 0.76 -1.53
C ILE A 194 -15.32 1.45 -2.19
N VAL A 195 -15.63 1.06 -3.42
CA VAL A 195 -16.83 1.47 -4.16
C VAL A 195 -17.91 0.42 -3.92
N ALA A 196 -18.94 0.76 -3.16
CA ALA A 196 -19.96 -0.20 -2.80
C ALA A 196 -21.33 0.45 -2.54
N ASP A 197 -22.36 -0.20 -3.06
CA ASP A 197 -23.74 0.01 -2.62
C ASP A 197 -24.23 -1.32 -2.00
N VAL A 198 -24.06 -1.42 -0.70
CA VAL A 198 -24.25 -2.65 0.06
C VAL A 198 -25.21 -2.44 1.22
N PRO A 199 -25.90 -3.50 1.68
CA PRO A 199 -26.79 -3.44 2.83
C PRO A 199 -26.12 -2.85 4.08
N PRO A 200 -26.91 -2.25 5.00
CA PRO A 200 -26.37 -1.63 6.21
C PRO A 200 -25.52 -2.57 7.06
N GLU A 201 -25.87 -3.86 7.12
CA GLU A 201 -25.17 -4.89 7.89
C GLU A 201 -23.74 -5.10 7.34
N LEU A 202 -23.61 -5.27 6.02
CA LEU A 202 -22.29 -5.43 5.38
C LEU A 202 -21.49 -4.14 5.49
N ARG A 203 -22.12 -2.98 5.35
CA ARG A 203 -21.47 -1.68 5.55
C ARG A 203 -20.91 -1.52 6.96
N ALA A 204 -21.70 -1.88 7.97
CA ALA A 204 -21.27 -1.84 9.38
C ALA A 204 -20.12 -2.82 9.65
N ALA A 205 -20.17 -4.02 9.10
CA ALA A 205 -19.13 -5.04 9.23
C ALA A 205 -17.81 -4.59 8.57
N ILE A 206 -17.86 -3.97 7.38
CA ILE A 206 -16.68 -3.39 6.72
C ILE A 206 -16.10 -2.26 7.58
N ALA A 207 -16.92 -1.34 8.07
CA ALA A 207 -16.46 -0.21 8.89
C ALA A 207 -15.82 -0.67 10.21
N ALA A 208 -16.31 -1.76 10.80
CA ALA A 208 -15.74 -2.34 12.02
C ALA A 208 -14.34 -2.95 11.79
N GLN A 209 -14.13 -3.63 10.66
CA GLN A 209 -12.86 -4.30 10.36
C GLN A 209 -11.84 -3.40 9.63
N LEU A 210 -12.32 -2.39 8.91
CA LEU A 210 -11.52 -1.47 8.12
C LEU A 210 -11.90 0.00 8.42
N PRO A 211 -11.73 0.48 9.65
CA PRO A 211 -12.24 1.79 10.09
C PRO A 211 -11.62 2.97 9.35
N SER A 212 -10.43 2.80 8.77
CA SER A 212 -9.73 3.83 8.00
C SER A 212 -10.06 3.82 6.50
N VAL A 213 -10.90 2.88 6.02
CA VAL A 213 -11.23 2.75 4.60
C VAL A 213 -12.44 3.62 4.24
N ARG A 214 -12.30 4.38 3.17
CA ARG A 214 -13.42 5.16 2.64
C ARG A 214 -14.38 4.27 1.85
N LEU A 215 -15.68 4.32 2.21
CA LEU A 215 -16.76 3.73 1.45
C LEU A 215 -17.40 4.80 0.56
N THR A 216 -17.34 4.61 -0.75
CA THR A 216 -17.89 5.54 -1.73
C THR A 216 -19.02 4.86 -2.52
N ALA A 217 -20.13 5.57 -2.73
CA ALA A 217 -21.23 5.02 -3.54
C ALA A 217 -20.79 4.88 -5.02
N PRO A 218 -21.16 3.78 -5.69
CA PRO A 218 -20.91 3.61 -7.11
C PRO A 218 -21.63 4.68 -7.93
N PRO A 219 -21.11 5.07 -9.10
CA PRO A 219 -21.85 5.90 -10.03
C PRO A 219 -23.14 5.15 -10.48
N LEU A 220 -24.27 5.86 -10.52
CA LEU A 220 -25.57 5.36 -10.94
C LEU A 220 -25.63 5.02 -12.45
N ALA A 221 -24.65 4.38 -13.01
CA ALA A 221 -24.70 3.87 -14.38
C ALA A 221 -25.33 2.49 -14.36
N ALA A 222 -26.41 2.33 -15.13
CA ALA A 222 -27.05 1.04 -15.37
C ALA A 222 -25.99 0.08 -15.91
N VAL A 223 -25.69 -0.96 -15.13
CA VAL A 223 -24.92 -2.10 -15.60
C VAL A 223 -25.82 -2.84 -16.59
N GLU A 224 -25.65 -2.59 -17.89
CA GLU A 224 -26.39 -3.28 -18.93
C GLU A 224 -26.12 -4.78 -18.83
N ARG A 225 -27.21 -5.56 -18.93
CA ARG A 225 -27.13 -7.03 -18.97
C ARG A 225 -26.63 -7.45 -20.36
N HIS A 226 -25.32 -7.52 -20.53
CA HIS A 226 -24.75 -8.28 -21.64
C HIS A 226 -24.86 -9.77 -21.38
N GLU A 227 -25.02 -10.60 -22.42
CA GLU A 227 -24.92 -12.05 -22.35
C GLU A 227 -23.52 -12.45 -21.85
N LEU A 228 -23.41 -12.68 -20.53
CA LEU A 228 -22.14 -12.96 -19.87
C LEU A 228 -21.93 -14.49 -19.89
N ALA A 229 -20.86 -14.92 -20.54
CA ALA A 229 -20.37 -16.30 -20.40
C ALA A 229 -19.82 -16.50 -18.97
N ALA A 230 -20.02 -17.70 -18.41
CA ALA A 230 -19.43 -18.07 -17.14
C ALA A 230 -17.90 -18.01 -17.21
N VAL A 231 -17.24 -17.52 -16.16
CA VAL A 231 -15.79 -17.60 -16.00
C VAL A 231 -15.45 -19.06 -15.66
N GLU A 232 -14.41 -19.59 -16.26
CA GLU A 232 -14.00 -20.97 -16.02
C GLU A 232 -13.77 -21.23 -14.52
N GLY A 233 -14.37 -22.29 -14.01
CA GLY A 233 -14.29 -22.66 -12.60
C GLY A 233 -15.24 -21.91 -11.65
N PHE A 234 -16.15 -21.05 -12.16
CA PHE A 234 -17.13 -20.30 -11.38
C PHE A 234 -18.56 -20.55 -11.86
N SER A 235 -19.54 -20.47 -10.95
CA SER A 235 -20.95 -20.47 -11.31
C SER A 235 -21.31 -19.21 -12.12
N LEU A 236 -22.50 -19.23 -12.73
CA LEU A 236 -22.98 -18.06 -13.49
C LEU A 236 -23.17 -16.84 -12.58
N ASP A 237 -23.72 -17.03 -11.38
CA ASP A 237 -23.96 -15.94 -10.42
C ASP A 237 -22.64 -15.37 -9.87
N GLU A 238 -21.69 -16.24 -9.52
CA GLU A 238 -20.33 -15.81 -9.13
C GLU A 238 -19.65 -15.01 -10.26
N SER A 239 -19.73 -15.50 -11.50
CA SER A 239 -19.16 -14.83 -12.67
C SER A 239 -19.83 -13.48 -12.91
N LEU A 240 -21.14 -13.40 -12.74
CA LEU A 240 -21.91 -12.16 -12.86
C LEU A 240 -21.51 -11.15 -11.78
N ALA A 241 -21.39 -11.60 -10.54
CA ALA A 241 -21.00 -10.76 -9.42
C ALA A 241 -19.60 -10.15 -9.63
N MET A 242 -18.61 -10.98 -10.03
CA MET A 242 -17.24 -10.51 -10.30
C MET A 242 -17.18 -9.49 -11.45
N ARG A 243 -17.85 -9.78 -12.58
CA ARG A 243 -17.84 -8.89 -13.74
C ARG A 243 -18.51 -7.56 -13.43
N ARG A 244 -19.65 -7.58 -12.73
CA ARG A 244 -20.32 -6.36 -12.28
C ARG A 244 -19.47 -5.54 -11.31
N ALA A 245 -18.75 -6.18 -10.41
CA ALA A 245 -17.81 -5.50 -9.52
C ALA A 245 -16.68 -4.82 -10.32
N PHE A 246 -16.14 -5.50 -11.33
CA PHE A 246 -15.11 -4.91 -12.21
C PHE A 246 -15.65 -3.75 -13.06
N GLU A 247 -16.87 -3.87 -13.59
CA GLU A 247 -17.53 -2.79 -14.33
C GLU A 247 -17.81 -1.57 -13.44
N ALA A 248 -18.26 -1.78 -12.20
CA ALA A 248 -18.46 -0.72 -11.22
C ALA A 248 -17.16 0.02 -10.91
N LEU A 249 -16.06 -0.70 -10.79
CA LEU A 249 -14.72 -0.14 -10.61
C LEU A 249 -14.31 0.70 -11.81
N GLY A 250 -14.48 0.19 -13.04
CA GLY A 250 -14.21 0.92 -14.28
C GLY A 250 -15.08 2.18 -14.43
N ALA A 251 -16.36 2.09 -14.09
CA ALA A 251 -17.28 3.23 -14.09
C ALA A 251 -16.85 4.32 -13.09
N PHE A 252 -16.37 3.92 -11.91
CA PHE A 252 -15.85 4.86 -10.93
C PHE A 252 -14.57 5.56 -11.42
N VAL A 253 -13.63 4.82 -12.02
CA VAL A 253 -12.39 5.37 -12.59
C VAL A 253 -12.70 6.41 -13.68
N ARG A 254 -13.73 6.17 -14.53
CA ARG A 254 -14.20 7.14 -15.51
C ARG A 254 -14.81 8.39 -14.84
N ARG A 255 -15.65 8.19 -13.81
CA ARG A 255 -16.29 9.30 -13.06
C ARG A 255 -15.28 10.24 -12.42
N VAL A 256 -14.17 9.74 -11.92
CA VAL A 256 -13.11 10.57 -11.31
C VAL A 256 -12.26 11.33 -12.35
N GLY A 257 -12.56 11.21 -13.65
CA GLY A 257 -11.93 11.98 -14.72
C GLY A 257 -10.50 11.57 -15.06
N LEU A 258 -10.12 10.32 -14.73
CA LEU A 258 -8.81 9.80 -15.13
C LEU A 258 -8.75 9.53 -16.63
N SER A 259 -9.85 9.06 -17.24
CA SER A 259 -10.02 9.00 -18.69
C SER A 259 -11.49 8.80 -19.08
N ALA A 260 -11.86 9.22 -20.28
CA ALA A 260 -13.17 8.97 -20.89
C ALA A 260 -13.21 7.64 -21.67
N GLN A 261 -12.08 6.98 -21.92
CA GLN A 261 -11.96 5.80 -22.76
C GLN A 261 -12.23 4.50 -21.98
N ALA A 262 -12.74 3.47 -22.66
CA ALA A 262 -12.80 2.10 -22.16
C ALA A 262 -11.38 1.46 -22.19
N GLY A 263 -11.16 0.40 -21.38
CA GLY A 263 -9.87 -0.32 -21.37
C GLY A 263 -8.77 0.31 -20.51
N LEU A 264 -9.13 1.04 -19.47
CA LEU A 264 -8.18 1.73 -18.58
C LEU A 264 -7.43 0.79 -17.63
N LEU A 265 -8.02 -0.34 -17.32
CA LEU A 265 -7.45 -1.38 -16.47
C LEU A 265 -7.12 -2.59 -17.35
N ARG A 266 -6.19 -3.41 -16.91
CA ARG A 266 -5.98 -4.73 -17.49
C ARG A 266 -7.23 -5.60 -17.29
N GLU A 267 -7.44 -6.59 -18.14
CA GLU A 267 -8.42 -7.65 -17.86
C GLU A 267 -8.14 -8.23 -16.46
N PRO A 268 -9.18 -8.41 -15.64
CA PRO A 268 -8.98 -8.87 -14.26
C PRO A 268 -8.53 -10.33 -14.23
N GLU A 269 -7.57 -10.62 -13.39
CA GLU A 269 -7.23 -11.99 -13.03
C GLU A 269 -8.35 -12.56 -12.13
N PHE A 270 -9.07 -13.59 -12.63
CA PHE A 270 -10.10 -14.25 -11.84
C PHE A 270 -9.45 -15.35 -10.98
N TYR A 271 -9.71 -15.31 -9.67
CA TYR A 271 -9.12 -16.27 -8.74
C TYR A 271 -10.11 -16.71 -7.66
N ARG A 272 -9.93 -17.91 -7.13
CA ARG A 272 -10.62 -18.36 -5.91
C ARG A 272 -9.74 -18.17 -4.69
N ALA A 273 -10.35 -17.84 -3.54
CA ALA A 273 -9.61 -17.70 -2.29
C ALA A 273 -8.75 -18.94 -1.94
N ARG A 274 -9.23 -20.13 -2.33
CA ARG A 274 -8.52 -21.41 -2.11
C ARG A 274 -7.23 -21.56 -2.93
N THR A 275 -6.95 -20.67 -3.86
CA THR A 275 -5.70 -20.63 -4.63
C THR A 275 -4.51 -20.18 -3.77
N PHE A 276 -4.80 -19.48 -2.67
CA PHE A 276 -3.78 -18.96 -1.76
C PHE A 276 -3.95 -19.51 -0.35
N LEU A 277 -2.85 -19.56 0.39
CA LEU A 277 -2.83 -19.81 1.81
C LEU A 277 -3.60 -18.69 2.51
N ALA A 278 -4.66 -19.04 3.23
CA ALA A 278 -5.51 -18.08 3.90
C ALA A 278 -4.85 -17.54 5.17
N LEU A 279 -4.73 -16.22 5.26
CA LEU A 279 -4.20 -15.47 6.40
C LEU A 279 -5.24 -14.44 6.83
N ASP A 280 -5.86 -14.59 7.98
CA ASP A 280 -6.80 -13.60 8.51
C ASP A 280 -6.09 -12.31 8.99
N ALA A 281 -6.87 -11.30 9.36
CA ALA A 281 -6.36 -10.01 9.81
C ALA A 281 -5.46 -10.13 11.03
N SER A 282 -5.91 -10.89 12.03
CA SER A 282 -5.17 -11.12 13.27
C SER A 282 -3.84 -11.80 12.99
N THR A 283 -3.83 -12.85 12.15
CA THR A 283 -2.60 -13.57 11.76
C THR A 283 -1.58 -12.65 11.09
N ARG A 284 -2.00 -11.82 10.12
CA ARG A 284 -1.07 -10.87 9.45
C ARG A 284 -0.51 -9.84 10.40
N LYS A 285 -1.34 -9.35 11.33
CA LYS A 285 -0.95 -8.40 12.38
C LYS A 285 0.02 -9.06 13.36
N HIS A 286 -0.30 -10.25 13.86
CA HIS A 286 0.54 -10.97 14.83
C HIS A 286 1.89 -11.42 14.26
N LEU A 287 1.93 -11.76 12.97
CA LEU A 287 3.18 -12.17 12.30
C LEU A 287 3.97 -10.98 11.73
N GLU A 288 3.47 -9.76 11.81
CA GLU A 288 4.11 -8.54 11.31
C GLU A 288 4.66 -8.70 9.89
N LEU A 289 3.80 -9.18 8.97
CA LEU A 289 4.24 -9.54 7.62
C LEU A 289 4.73 -8.34 6.81
N THR A 290 3.94 -7.27 6.75
CA THR A 290 4.23 -6.06 5.96
C THR A 290 4.17 -4.77 6.77
N LYS A 291 3.53 -4.80 7.95
CA LYS A 291 3.42 -3.67 8.88
C LYS A 291 3.78 -4.14 10.28
N THR A 292 4.57 -3.36 11.01
CA THR A 292 4.91 -3.64 12.40
C THR A 292 3.86 -3.05 13.35
N GLN A 293 3.69 -3.68 14.52
CA GLN A 293 2.94 -3.11 15.64
C GLN A 293 3.84 -2.23 16.54
N GLY A 294 5.15 -2.37 16.41
CA GLY A 294 6.15 -1.60 17.15
C GLY A 294 6.56 -0.30 16.44
N GLN A 295 7.53 0.39 17.03
CA GLN A 295 8.07 1.65 16.48
C GLN A 295 9.11 1.44 15.37
N ASN A 296 9.66 0.23 15.23
CA ASN A 296 10.68 -0.04 14.23
C ASN A 296 10.07 -0.53 12.91
N PRO A 297 10.01 0.29 11.86
CA PRO A 297 9.41 -0.09 10.57
C PRO A 297 10.16 -1.23 9.85
N LYS A 298 11.40 -1.53 10.26
CA LYS A 298 12.20 -2.64 9.72
C LYS A 298 11.88 -3.99 10.36
N ALA A 299 11.07 -4.01 11.43
CA ALA A 299 10.71 -5.23 12.13
C ALA A 299 9.54 -5.97 11.46
N THR A 300 9.57 -6.15 10.14
CA THR A 300 8.58 -6.92 9.37
C THR A 300 9.26 -8.00 8.54
N LEU A 301 8.50 -9.03 8.15
CA LEU A 301 8.99 -10.05 7.24
C LEU A 301 9.43 -9.43 5.90
N LEU A 302 8.57 -8.56 5.32
CA LEU A 302 8.87 -7.88 4.06
C LEU A 302 10.20 -7.11 4.14
N ALA A 303 10.37 -6.24 5.12
CA ALA A 303 11.60 -5.45 5.25
C ALA A 303 12.86 -6.32 5.47
N THR A 304 12.67 -7.50 6.06
CA THR A 304 13.77 -8.45 6.31
C THR A 304 14.27 -9.14 5.06
N ILE A 305 13.36 -9.47 4.11
CA ILE A 305 13.72 -10.26 2.92
C ILE A 305 13.71 -9.45 1.62
N ASP A 306 13.22 -8.21 1.61
CA ASP A 306 13.23 -7.37 0.42
C ASP A 306 14.68 -6.93 0.09
N ARG A 307 15.17 -7.44 -1.03
CA ARG A 307 16.43 -7.07 -1.69
C ARG A 307 16.20 -6.68 -3.13
N CYS A 308 14.93 -6.38 -3.48
CA CYS A 308 14.58 -5.95 -4.82
C CYS A 308 15.27 -4.63 -5.18
N ARG A 309 15.63 -4.48 -6.42
CA ARG A 309 16.23 -3.26 -6.98
C ARG A 309 15.20 -2.32 -7.56
N THR A 310 14.02 -2.86 -7.93
CA THR A 310 12.93 -2.12 -8.54
C THR A 310 11.72 -2.01 -7.60
N ALA A 311 10.98 -0.93 -7.73
CA ALA A 311 9.72 -0.76 -7.00
C ALA A 311 8.68 -1.83 -7.38
N MET A 312 8.70 -2.28 -8.65
CA MET A 312 7.83 -3.34 -9.17
C MET A 312 8.10 -4.68 -8.46
N GLY A 313 9.38 -5.03 -8.27
CA GLY A 313 9.80 -6.22 -7.51
C GLY A 313 9.34 -6.17 -6.06
N SER A 314 9.57 -5.06 -5.35
CA SER A 314 9.13 -4.90 -3.95
C SER A 314 7.61 -5.03 -3.82
N ARG A 315 6.81 -4.41 -4.71
CA ARG A 315 5.35 -4.57 -4.73
C ARG A 315 4.93 -6.02 -4.99
N MET A 316 5.60 -6.72 -5.90
CA MET A 316 5.34 -8.13 -6.17
C MET A 316 5.66 -9.01 -4.97
N LEU A 317 6.80 -8.81 -4.31
CA LEU A 317 7.18 -9.54 -3.11
C LEU A 317 6.17 -9.33 -1.98
N ALA A 318 5.72 -8.11 -1.75
CA ALA A 318 4.67 -7.81 -0.77
C ALA A 318 3.37 -8.57 -1.07
N ARG A 319 2.95 -8.65 -2.35
CA ARG A 319 1.79 -9.46 -2.77
C ARG A 319 2.01 -10.95 -2.48
N TRP A 320 3.19 -11.50 -2.78
CA TRP A 320 3.48 -12.92 -2.54
C TRP A 320 3.43 -13.27 -1.05
N ILE A 321 3.94 -12.40 -0.18
CA ILE A 321 3.87 -12.59 1.28
C ILE A 321 2.41 -12.58 1.77
N LEU A 322 1.55 -11.71 1.23
CA LEU A 322 0.15 -11.60 1.63
C LEU A 322 -0.76 -12.65 0.99
N ALA A 323 -0.29 -13.32 -0.07
CA ALA A 323 -1.01 -14.35 -0.81
C ALA A 323 -0.04 -15.51 -1.19
N PRO A 324 0.49 -16.27 -0.21
CA PRO A 324 1.35 -17.41 -0.49
C PRO A 324 0.57 -18.50 -1.26
N LEU A 325 1.25 -19.21 -2.14
CA LEU A 325 0.63 -20.21 -3.01
C LEU A 325 0.32 -21.51 -2.27
N VAL A 326 -0.70 -22.23 -2.76
CA VAL A 326 -0.97 -23.64 -2.35
C VAL A 326 -0.70 -24.63 -3.49
N ASP A 327 -0.43 -24.16 -4.69
CA ASP A 327 -0.02 -24.99 -5.82
C ASP A 327 1.46 -25.34 -5.75
N ARG A 328 1.76 -26.63 -5.59
CA ARG A 328 3.14 -27.12 -5.45
C ARG A 328 4.01 -26.88 -6.66
N GLN A 329 3.44 -26.95 -7.86
CA GLN A 329 4.22 -26.78 -9.10
C GLN A 329 4.62 -25.32 -9.26
N ALA A 330 3.69 -24.40 -8.98
CA ALA A 330 3.96 -22.97 -9.00
C ALA A 330 4.98 -22.55 -7.91
N ILE A 331 4.89 -23.13 -6.72
CA ILE A 331 5.86 -22.90 -5.64
C ILE A 331 7.25 -23.44 -6.05
N ALA A 332 7.32 -24.67 -6.56
CA ALA A 332 8.56 -25.28 -7.03
C ALA A 332 9.21 -24.44 -8.13
N ALA A 333 8.43 -23.97 -9.12
CA ALA A 333 8.92 -23.11 -10.18
C ALA A 333 9.52 -21.79 -9.68
N ARG A 334 8.99 -21.20 -8.61
CA ARG A 334 9.59 -20.04 -7.96
C ARG A 334 10.90 -20.41 -7.24
N ALA A 335 10.90 -21.51 -6.49
CA ALA A 335 12.08 -22.00 -5.77
C ALA A 335 13.21 -22.39 -6.72
N ASP A 336 12.92 -22.99 -7.88
CA ASP A 336 13.91 -23.34 -8.92
C ASP A 336 14.63 -22.11 -9.45
N ARG A 337 13.91 -20.99 -9.63
CA ARG A 337 14.51 -19.72 -10.05
C ARG A 337 15.42 -19.14 -8.99
N VAL A 338 14.97 -19.18 -7.72
CA VAL A 338 15.78 -18.76 -6.58
C VAL A 338 17.05 -19.61 -6.50
N GLU A 339 16.96 -20.93 -6.66
CA GLU A 339 18.10 -21.85 -6.60
C GLU A 339 19.11 -21.59 -7.73
N ALA A 340 18.63 -21.41 -8.95
CA ALA A 340 19.49 -21.08 -10.09
C ALA A 340 20.29 -19.79 -9.86
N LEU A 341 19.67 -18.77 -9.31
CA LEU A 341 20.33 -17.50 -9.00
C LEU A 341 21.18 -17.55 -7.72
N ALA A 342 20.82 -18.39 -6.76
CA ALA A 342 21.65 -18.60 -5.56
C ALA A 342 22.97 -19.28 -5.91
N GLY A 343 22.95 -20.23 -6.85
CA GLY A 343 24.13 -20.97 -7.31
C GLY A 343 25.01 -20.17 -8.30
N ASP A 344 24.49 -19.14 -8.93
CA ASP A 344 25.22 -18.34 -9.93
C ASP A 344 25.38 -16.87 -9.48
N TYR A 345 26.43 -16.63 -8.67
CA TYR A 345 26.71 -15.29 -8.17
C TYR A 345 26.99 -14.26 -9.27
N PRO A 346 27.82 -14.56 -10.31
CA PRO A 346 28.09 -13.61 -11.39
C PRO A 346 26.82 -13.17 -12.13
N ALA A 347 25.97 -14.11 -12.52
CA ALA A 347 24.70 -13.79 -13.20
C ALA A 347 23.79 -12.96 -12.28
N ARG A 348 23.61 -13.38 -11.01
CA ARG A 348 22.79 -12.62 -10.04
C ARG A 348 23.30 -11.20 -9.85
N ALA A 349 24.60 -11.01 -9.65
CA ALA A 349 25.18 -9.68 -9.43
C ALA A 349 25.00 -8.78 -10.66
N SER A 350 25.24 -9.30 -11.86
CA SER A 350 25.02 -8.57 -13.12
C SER A 350 23.55 -8.19 -13.32
N LEU A 351 22.62 -9.11 -13.07
CA LEU A 351 21.19 -8.84 -13.18
C LEU A 351 20.74 -7.79 -12.16
N GLN A 352 21.20 -7.85 -10.91
CA GLN A 352 20.87 -6.84 -9.89
C GLN A 352 21.42 -5.46 -10.20
N ASP A 353 22.60 -5.35 -10.79
CA ASP A 353 23.18 -4.08 -11.22
C ASP A 353 22.34 -3.47 -12.34
N LEU A 354 21.99 -4.25 -13.37
CA LEU A 354 21.13 -3.82 -14.47
C LEU A 354 19.72 -3.44 -14.00
N LEU A 355 19.11 -4.24 -13.12
CA LEU A 355 17.79 -3.97 -12.53
C LEU A 355 17.78 -2.67 -11.71
N GLY A 356 18.91 -2.31 -11.09
CA GLY A 356 19.07 -1.03 -10.39
C GLY A 356 18.89 0.21 -11.28
N GLY A 357 19.08 0.07 -12.59
CA GLY A 357 18.84 1.11 -13.59
C GLY A 357 17.42 1.14 -14.17
N VAL A 358 16.58 0.13 -13.86
CA VAL A 358 15.22 0.01 -14.38
C VAL A 358 14.26 0.89 -13.59
N PHE A 359 13.54 1.76 -14.29
CA PHE A 359 12.49 2.59 -13.71
C PHE A 359 11.17 1.82 -13.58
N ASP A 360 10.20 2.42 -12.90
CA ASP A 360 8.89 1.81 -12.67
C ASP A 360 8.05 1.74 -13.97
N LEU A 361 8.31 0.69 -14.75
CA LEU A 361 7.70 0.48 -16.05
C LEU A 361 6.18 0.28 -15.96
N GLU A 362 5.67 -0.34 -14.89
CA GLU A 362 4.23 -0.48 -14.66
C GLU A 362 3.56 0.89 -14.58
N ARG A 363 4.08 1.79 -13.70
CA ARG A 363 3.51 3.12 -13.50
C ARG A 363 3.68 4.02 -14.73
N ILE A 364 4.82 3.94 -15.42
CA ILE A 364 5.04 4.69 -16.66
C ILE A 364 4.04 4.25 -17.74
N ALA A 365 3.89 2.96 -17.98
CA ALA A 365 2.95 2.42 -18.95
C ALA A 365 1.50 2.84 -18.64
N GLN A 366 1.13 2.84 -17.36
CA GLN A 366 -0.21 3.27 -16.95
C GLN A 366 -0.43 4.78 -17.11
N LYS A 367 0.58 5.63 -16.82
CA LYS A 367 0.53 7.07 -17.14
C LYS A 367 0.34 7.32 -18.65
N VAL A 368 0.99 6.53 -19.51
CA VAL A 368 0.79 6.58 -20.96
C VAL A 368 -0.66 6.24 -21.31
N ARG A 369 -1.22 5.16 -20.76
CA ARG A 369 -2.62 4.75 -20.96
C ARG A 369 -3.60 5.86 -20.57
N PHE A 370 -3.34 6.57 -19.47
CA PHE A 370 -4.14 7.72 -19.01
C PHE A 370 -3.85 9.03 -19.76
N ARG A 371 -2.93 9.07 -20.71
CA ARG A 371 -2.47 10.31 -21.38
C ARG A 371 -1.96 11.38 -20.40
N ARG A 372 -1.33 10.94 -19.30
CA ARG A 372 -0.77 11.82 -18.26
C ARG A 372 0.75 11.68 -18.11
N VAL A 373 1.38 11.07 -19.09
CA VAL A 373 2.84 10.88 -19.15
C VAL A 373 3.52 12.22 -19.43
N GLN A 374 4.59 12.50 -18.68
CA GLN A 374 5.40 13.69 -18.83
C GLN A 374 6.70 13.37 -19.61
N PRO A 375 7.39 14.38 -20.16
CA PRO A 375 8.63 14.15 -20.93
C PRO A 375 9.65 13.30 -20.18
N ARG A 376 9.87 13.56 -18.88
CA ARG A 376 10.79 12.78 -18.04
C ARG A 376 10.37 11.32 -17.86
N ASP A 377 9.08 11.02 -17.86
CA ASP A 377 8.59 9.64 -17.79
C ASP A 377 9.00 8.86 -19.05
N LEU A 378 8.85 9.47 -20.26
CA LEU A 378 9.32 8.87 -21.51
C LEU A 378 10.85 8.76 -21.57
N GLY A 379 11.57 9.69 -20.97
CA GLY A 379 13.01 9.58 -20.79
C GLY A 379 13.42 8.42 -19.89
N SER A 380 12.65 8.15 -18.84
CA SER A 380 12.82 7.00 -17.95
C SER A 380 12.47 5.68 -18.67
N LEU A 381 11.41 5.70 -19.50
CA LEU A 381 11.07 4.58 -20.37
C LEU A 381 12.22 4.26 -21.32
N ARG A 382 12.75 5.26 -22.05
CA ARG A 382 13.89 5.11 -22.96
C ARG A 382 15.09 4.44 -22.28
N ARG A 383 15.47 4.92 -21.09
CA ARG A 383 16.57 4.34 -20.29
C ARG A 383 16.27 2.90 -19.87
N THR A 384 15.05 2.59 -19.47
CA THR A 384 14.64 1.24 -19.12
C THR A 384 14.71 0.30 -20.33
N LEU A 385 14.19 0.71 -21.48
CA LEU A 385 14.21 -0.11 -22.69
C LEU A 385 15.63 -0.42 -23.18
N ALA A 386 16.56 0.51 -23.02
CA ALA A 386 17.96 0.31 -23.35
C ALA A 386 18.64 -0.80 -22.50
N LEU A 387 18.13 -1.05 -21.28
CA LEU A 387 18.65 -2.10 -20.39
C LEU A 387 18.08 -3.49 -20.70
N LEU A 388 16.97 -3.60 -21.44
CA LEU A 388 16.30 -4.90 -21.66
C LEU A 388 17.17 -5.86 -22.48
N GLY A 389 17.89 -5.36 -23.47
CA GLY A 389 18.84 -6.15 -24.25
C GLY A 389 19.96 -6.77 -23.38
N PRO A 390 20.71 -5.94 -22.64
CA PRO A 390 21.70 -6.41 -21.66
C PRO A 390 21.12 -7.38 -20.62
N LEU A 391 19.92 -7.10 -20.05
CA LEU A 391 19.25 -7.99 -19.09
C LEU A 391 18.97 -9.38 -19.70
N ARG A 392 18.44 -9.44 -20.94
CA ARG A 392 18.18 -10.70 -21.65
C ARG A 392 19.47 -11.49 -21.92
N ALA A 393 20.57 -10.80 -22.20
CA ALA A 393 21.88 -11.44 -22.42
C ALA A 393 22.50 -11.97 -21.12
N ALA A 394 22.25 -11.33 -19.98
CA ALA A 394 22.77 -11.74 -18.67
C ALA A 394 22.01 -12.91 -18.04
N LEU A 395 20.84 -13.31 -18.59
CA LEU A 395 20.04 -14.42 -18.05
C LEU A 395 20.75 -15.77 -18.24
N PRO A 396 20.94 -16.57 -17.16
CA PRO A 396 21.39 -17.94 -17.28
C PRO A 396 20.38 -18.80 -18.03
N ASP A 397 20.80 -19.92 -18.61
CA ASP A 397 19.92 -20.77 -19.42
C ASP A 397 18.74 -21.35 -18.64
N ALA A 398 18.92 -21.63 -17.35
CA ALA A 398 17.83 -22.06 -16.46
C ALA A 398 16.68 -21.05 -16.36
N LEU A 399 16.93 -19.77 -16.69
CA LEU A 399 15.96 -18.68 -16.69
C LEU A 399 15.58 -18.24 -18.11
N GLY A 400 15.81 -19.08 -19.13
CA GLY A 400 15.57 -18.77 -20.54
C GLY A 400 14.15 -18.28 -20.86
N SER A 401 13.14 -18.75 -20.14
CA SER A 401 11.74 -18.31 -20.28
C SER A 401 11.55 -16.80 -20.05
N PHE A 402 12.41 -16.15 -19.27
CA PHE A 402 12.36 -14.70 -19.10
C PHE A 402 12.80 -13.93 -20.35
N ARG A 403 13.66 -14.51 -21.21
CA ARG A 403 14.11 -13.85 -22.45
C ARG A 403 12.95 -13.52 -23.38
N GLU A 404 11.94 -14.38 -23.47
CA GLU A 404 10.74 -14.16 -24.28
C GLU A 404 9.79 -13.18 -23.58
N ARG A 405 9.56 -13.36 -22.28
CA ARG A 405 8.63 -12.56 -21.49
C ARG A 405 9.06 -11.10 -21.32
N ILE A 406 10.37 -10.82 -21.22
CA ILE A 406 10.90 -9.45 -21.20
C ILE A 406 10.67 -8.72 -22.53
N GLY A 407 10.42 -9.46 -23.63
CA GLY A 407 10.11 -8.89 -24.92
C GLY A 407 11.30 -8.23 -25.64
N ASN A 408 11.05 -7.80 -26.86
CA ASN A 408 11.99 -7.01 -27.64
C ASN A 408 11.34 -5.68 -28.04
N HIS A 409 11.81 -4.59 -27.45
CA HIS A 409 11.28 -3.26 -27.67
C HIS A 409 12.24 -2.36 -28.47
N GLY A 410 13.16 -2.95 -29.28
CA GLY A 410 14.18 -2.20 -30.02
C GLY A 410 13.62 -1.10 -30.92
N ALA A 411 12.55 -1.41 -31.69
CA ALA A 411 11.93 -0.42 -32.57
C ALA A 411 11.36 0.79 -31.80
N LEU A 412 10.77 0.56 -30.63
CA LEU A 412 10.26 1.61 -29.75
C LEU A 412 11.41 2.42 -29.11
N LEU A 413 12.47 1.75 -28.72
CA LEU A 413 13.69 2.41 -28.21
C LEU A 413 14.28 3.34 -29.27
N ASP A 414 14.46 2.85 -30.50
CA ASP A 414 14.98 3.65 -31.63
C ASP A 414 14.09 4.87 -31.94
N GLU A 415 12.77 4.73 -31.82
CA GLU A 415 11.83 5.85 -31.99
C GLU A 415 11.99 6.91 -30.88
N LEU A 416 12.07 6.48 -29.60
CA LEU A 416 12.29 7.37 -28.47
C LEU A 416 13.66 8.06 -28.55
N GLU A 417 14.72 7.36 -28.95
CA GLU A 417 16.08 7.93 -29.09
C GLU A 417 16.18 8.95 -30.22
N ARG A 418 15.51 8.69 -31.35
CA ARG A 418 15.47 9.62 -32.49
C ARG A 418 14.64 10.85 -32.20
N THR A 419 13.61 10.74 -31.37
CA THR A 419 12.62 11.81 -31.18
C THR A 419 12.91 12.69 -29.95
N LEU A 420 13.31 12.10 -28.83
CA LEU A 420 13.47 12.83 -27.56
C LEU A 420 14.88 13.38 -27.37
N CYS A 421 14.97 14.61 -26.86
CA CYS A 421 16.24 15.18 -26.37
C CYS A 421 16.82 14.34 -25.22
N ASP A 422 18.15 14.50 -24.96
CA ASP A 422 18.82 13.80 -23.87
C ASP A 422 18.41 14.35 -22.51
N ASP A 423 18.42 15.68 -22.37
CA ASP A 423 17.96 16.42 -21.21
C ASP A 423 16.51 16.85 -21.41
N LEU A 424 15.60 16.23 -20.66
CA LEU A 424 14.17 16.46 -20.79
C LEU A 424 13.65 17.40 -19.68
N PRO A 425 12.86 18.43 -20.05
CA PRO A 425 12.20 19.29 -19.09
C PRO A 425 11.17 18.51 -18.27
N ALA A 426 10.68 19.11 -17.18
CA ALA A 426 9.62 18.51 -16.39
C ALA A 426 8.29 18.48 -17.13
N THR A 427 7.99 19.54 -17.90
CA THR A 427 6.72 19.73 -18.61
C THR A 427 6.94 20.10 -20.08
N LEU A 428 5.95 19.89 -20.92
CA LEU A 428 5.98 20.31 -22.34
C LEU A 428 6.03 21.83 -22.51
N VAL A 429 5.46 22.59 -21.57
CA VAL A 429 5.39 24.06 -21.63
C VAL A 429 6.78 24.69 -21.61
N ASP A 430 7.76 24.01 -21.04
CA ASP A 430 9.15 24.48 -20.99
C ASP A 430 9.83 24.42 -22.36
N GLY A 431 9.35 23.57 -23.29
CA GLY A 431 9.93 23.33 -24.61
C GLY A 431 11.28 22.60 -24.56
N GLY A 432 11.80 22.20 -25.73
CA GLY A 432 13.06 21.47 -25.81
C GLY A 432 12.92 19.97 -25.55
N VAL A 433 11.74 19.42 -25.80
CA VAL A 433 11.46 17.97 -25.66
C VAL A 433 11.91 17.18 -26.87
N ILE A 434 11.70 17.74 -28.07
CA ILE A 434 11.94 17.06 -29.35
C ILE A 434 13.33 17.43 -29.88
N ARG A 435 14.10 16.43 -30.32
CA ARG A 435 15.39 16.66 -30.96
C ARG A 435 15.27 17.50 -32.22
N PRO A 436 16.17 18.48 -32.44
CA PRO A 436 16.15 19.30 -33.66
C PRO A 436 16.21 18.45 -34.94
N ASP A 437 16.87 17.30 -34.89
CA ASP A 437 17.04 16.42 -36.03
C ASP A 437 15.81 15.53 -36.30
N ALA A 438 14.87 15.43 -35.36
CA ALA A 438 13.63 14.69 -35.52
C ALA A 438 12.61 15.43 -36.41
N SER A 439 12.72 16.74 -36.56
CA SER A 439 11.79 17.53 -37.37
C SER A 439 12.49 18.75 -37.99
N THR A 440 12.36 18.89 -39.31
CA THR A 440 12.86 20.06 -40.05
C THR A 440 12.23 21.36 -39.54
N ASP A 441 10.91 21.34 -39.29
CA ASP A 441 10.18 22.52 -38.79
C ASP A 441 10.65 22.97 -37.40
N VAL A 442 10.89 22.01 -36.47
CA VAL A 442 11.45 22.30 -35.13
C VAL A 442 12.83 22.91 -35.25
N ARG A 443 13.68 22.33 -36.11
CA ARG A 443 15.05 22.83 -36.40
C ARG A 443 15.02 24.27 -36.92
N GLU A 444 14.12 24.56 -37.86
CA GLU A 444 13.93 25.91 -38.39
C GLU A 444 13.50 26.91 -37.32
N CYS A 445 12.55 26.54 -36.45
CA CYS A 445 12.13 27.42 -35.36
C CYS A 445 13.28 27.71 -34.38
N ILE A 446 14.10 26.71 -34.04
CA ILE A 446 15.26 26.87 -33.17
C ILE A 446 16.31 27.76 -33.83
N ALA A 447 16.58 27.58 -35.16
CA ALA A 447 17.52 28.42 -35.93
C ALA A 447 17.04 29.85 -35.99
N LEU A 448 15.77 30.12 -36.31
CA LEU A 448 15.19 31.48 -36.35
C LEU A 448 15.29 32.17 -34.99
N ARG A 449 15.00 31.47 -33.90
CA ARG A 449 15.12 32.00 -32.54
C ARG A 449 16.58 32.30 -32.17
N GLY A 450 17.49 31.43 -32.57
CA GLY A 450 18.94 31.63 -32.38
C GLY A 450 19.48 32.86 -33.13
N GLU A 451 19.05 33.01 -34.39
CA GLU A 451 19.43 34.17 -35.23
C GLU A 451 18.87 35.48 -34.68
N ALA A 452 17.58 35.48 -34.27
CA ALA A 452 16.96 36.66 -33.65
C ALA A 452 17.67 37.06 -32.32
N ARG A 453 18.12 36.09 -31.52
CA ARG A 453 18.93 36.36 -30.31
C ARG A 453 20.30 36.93 -30.63
N LYS A 454 21.00 36.42 -31.66
CA LYS A 454 22.25 36.96 -32.11
C LYS A 454 22.11 38.41 -32.58
N ARG A 455 21.08 38.70 -33.38
CA ARG A 455 20.74 40.04 -33.81
C ARG A 455 20.41 40.99 -32.65
N MET A 456 19.73 40.48 -31.62
CA MET A 456 19.47 41.25 -30.39
C MET A 456 20.71 41.59 -29.61
N ALA A 457 21.66 40.65 -29.50
CA ALA A 457 22.97 40.96 -28.89
C ALA A 457 23.77 41.98 -29.69
N ALA A 458 23.78 41.86 -31.02
CA ALA A 458 24.40 42.85 -31.91
C ALA A 458 23.74 44.22 -31.81
N LEU A 459 22.40 44.28 -31.65
CA LEU A 459 21.65 45.53 -31.39
C LEU A 459 22.14 46.19 -30.07
N GLU A 460 22.27 45.39 -28.98
CA GLU A 460 22.77 45.89 -27.69
C GLU A 460 24.14 46.56 -27.86
N GLU A 461 25.05 45.89 -28.58
CA GLU A 461 26.41 46.40 -28.81
C GLU A 461 26.43 47.66 -29.68
N ARG A 462 25.63 47.66 -30.76
CA ARG A 462 25.45 48.82 -31.64
C ARG A 462 24.88 50.03 -30.88
N GLU A 463 23.84 49.83 -30.10
CA GLU A 463 23.20 50.92 -29.32
C GLU A 463 24.12 51.40 -28.18
N ARG A 464 24.94 50.50 -27.58
CA ARG A 464 25.96 50.89 -26.63
C ARG A 464 27.01 51.79 -27.25
N ALA A 465 27.46 51.46 -28.47
CA ALA A 465 28.39 52.29 -29.20
C ALA A 465 27.77 53.63 -29.67
N ARG A 466 26.51 53.62 -30.17
CA ARG A 466 25.79 54.81 -30.64
C ARG A 466 25.55 55.82 -29.52
N THR A 467 25.15 55.38 -28.36
CA THR A 467 24.82 56.23 -27.20
C THR A 467 25.99 56.60 -26.32
N GLY A 468 27.09 55.85 -26.39
CA GLY A 468 28.23 55.99 -25.47
C GLY A 468 27.96 55.47 -24.04
N ILE A 469 26.78 54.87 -23.81
CA ILE A 469 26.36 54.38 -22.49
C ILE A 469 26.94 53.00 -22.27
N LYS A 470 28.07 52.89 -21.59
CA LYS A 470 28.74 51.59 -21.32
C LYS A 470 27.89 50.59 -20.53
N GLY A 471 26.94 51.05 -19.70
CA GLY A 471 26.06 50.23 -18.87
C GLY A 471 24.73 49.86 -19.53
N LEU A 472 24.52 50.19 -20.81
CA LEU A 472 23.28 49.84 -21.55
C LEU A 472 23.19 48.31 -21.67
N LYS A 473 22.03 47.76 -21.32
CA LYS A 473 21.75 46.32 -21.43
C LYS A 473 20.34 46.08 -21.92
N VAL A 474 20.17 45.14 -22.82
CA VAL A 474 18.84 44.61 -23.20
C VAL A 474 18.48 43.51 -22.21
N LYS A 475 17.39 43.69 -21.48
CA LYS A 475 16.87 42.72 -20.51
C LYS A 475 15.44 42.34 -20.82
N TYR A 476 15.10 41.08 -20.51
CA TYR A 476 13.74 40.59 -20.55
C TYR A 476 13.06 40.85 -19.22
N ALA A 477 11.83 41.35 -19.27
CA ALA A 477 10.96 41.48 -18.11
C ALA A 477 9.58 40.86 -18.43
N SER A 478 9.08 39.96 -17.60
CA SER A 478 7.85 39.20 -17.82
C SER A 478 6.62 40.08 -18.13
N ALA A 479 6.52 41.24 -17.48
CA ALA A 479 5.40 42.16 -17.67
C ALA A 479 5.51 43.06 -18.93
N PHE A 480 6.72 43.29 -19.50
CA PHE A 480 6.95 44.30 -20.54
C PHE A 480 7.78 43.82 -21.74
N GLY A 481 8.27 42.55 -21.68
CA GLY A 481 9.11 41.97 -22.72
C GLY A 481 10.55 42.45 -22.67
N TYR A 482 11.22 42.48 -23.83
CA TYR A 482 12.58 42.95 -23.93
C TYR A 482 12.62 44.49 -23.92
N ALA A 483 13.52 45.08 -23.13
CA ALA A 483 13.72 46.51 -22.99
C ALA A 483 15.19 46.86 -22.80
N ILE A 484 15.60 48.00 -23.29
CA ILE A 484 16.90 48.61 -23.04
C ILE A 484 16.85 49.24 -21.64
N GLU A 485 17.65 48.77 -20.72
CA GLU A 485 17.73 49.30 -19.35
C GLU A 485 18.89 50.29 -19.24
N ILE A 486 18.58 51.51 -18.82
CA ILE A 486 19.56 52.62 -18.68
C ILE A 486 19.46 53.16 -17.26
N SER A 487 20.61 53.32 -16.60
CA SER A 487 20.72 53.89 -15.24
C SER A 487 20.38 55.36 -15.19
N LYS A 488 19.89 55.87 -14.05
CA LYS A 488 19.54 57.30 -13.87
C LYS A 488 20.63 58.27 -14.22
N SER A 489 21.91 57.91 -13.99
CA SER A 489 23.09 58.74 -14.32
C SER A 489 23.26 58.98 -15.81
N ASN A 490 22.71 58.13 -16.67
CA ASN A 490 22.93 58.17 -18.12
C ASN A 490 21.65 58.62 -18.91
N LEU A 491 20.60 59.01 -18.21
CA LEU A 491 19.35 59.40 -18.86
C LEU A 491 19.49 60.62 -19.81
N ALA A 492 20.41 61.53 -19.56
CA ALA A 492 20.69 62.66 -20.44
C ALA A 492 21.30 62.26 -21.80
N LEU A 493 21.84 61.06 -21.93
CA LEU A 493 22.40 60.46 -23.13
C LEU A 493 21.44 59.64 -23.96
N VAL A 494 20.17 59.55 -23.51
CA VAL A 494 19.12 58.73 -24.18
C VAL A 494 18.72 59.43 -25.47
N PRO A 495 18.75 58.75 -26.62
CA PRO A 495 18.31 59.27 -27.89
C PRO A 495 16.80 59.57 -27.93
N THR A 496 16.39 60.51 -28.75
CA THR A 496 14.96 60.89 -28.87
C THR A 496 14.07 59.82 -29.50
N ASP A 497 14.65 58.86 -30.21
CA ASP A 497 13.95 57.73 -30.82
C ASP A 497 13.65 56.59 -29.83
N TYR A 498 14.14 56.66 -28.57
CA TYR A 498 13.80 55.71 -27.54
C TYR A 498 12.43 56.01 -26.91
N VAL A 499 11.53 55.02 -26.93
CA VAL A 499 10.24 55.12 -26.27
C VAL A 499 10.33 54.56 -24.84
N ARG A 500 10.07 55.43 -23.85
CA ARG A 500 10.06 55.03 -22.45
C ARG A 500 8.88 54.13 -22.16
N LYS A 501 9.15 53.00 -21.52
CA LYS A 501 8.17 51.98 -21.10
C LYS A 501 7.94 51.92 -19.58
N GLN A 502 9.01 52.06 -18.79
CA GLN A 502 8.92 51.93 -17.34
C GLN A 502 10.02 52.73 -16.65
N THR A 503 9.68 53.35 -15.49
CA THR A 503 10.63 53.93 -14.56
C THR A 503 10.93 52.92 -13.44
N LEU A 504 12.18 52.70 -13.15
CA LEU A 504 12.71 51.85 -12.08
C LEU A 504 13.34 52.71 -10.98
N THR A 505 13.57 52.15 -9.80
CA THR A 505 14.30 52.80 -8.73
C THR A 505 15.76 53.10 -9.10
N SER A 506 16.40 52.30 -9.97
CA SER A 506 17.80 52.42 -10.41
C SER A 506 17.95 53.01 -11.82
N GLY A 507 16.92 53.17 -12.64
CA GLY A 507 17.02 53.56 -14.02
C GLY A 507 15.68 53.63 -14.72
N GLU A 508 15.68 53.64 -16.06
CA GLU A 508 14.52 53.58 -16.91
C GLU A 508 14.64 52.53 -18.00
N ARG A 509 13.52 52.00 -18.46
CA ARG A 509 13.42 51.02 -19.54
C ARG A 509 12.87 51.65 -20.79
N PHE A 510 13.52 51.40 -21.91
CA PHE A 510 13.19 51.95 -23.22
C PHE A 510 12.99 50.85 -24.25
N VAL A 511 12.22 51.12 -25.28
CA VAL A 511 12.02 50.24 -26.44
C VAL A 511 12.25 51.04 -27.72
N ILE A 512 12.84 50.35 -28.71
CA ILE A 512 12.98 50.85 -30.08
C ILE A 512 12.27 49.87 -31.05
N PRO A 513 11.83 50.34 -32.25
CA PRO A 513 11.11 49.52 -33.21
C PRO A 513 11.79 48.19 -33.55
N GLU A 514 13.08 48.22 -33.84
CA GLU A 514 13.87 47.01 -34.17
C GLU A 514 13.89 45.99 -33.02
N LEU A 515 14.05 46.45 -31.74
CA LEU A 515 13.98 45.58 -30.59
C LEU A 515 12.62 44.87 -30.49
N LYS A 516 11.51 45.58 -30.84
CA LYS A 516 10.19 45.02 -30.81
C LYS A 516 9.97 44.00 -31.93
N GLU A 517 10.52 44.23 -33.13
CA GLU A 517 10.48 43.27 -34.24
C GLU A 517 11.22 41.96 -33.86
N LEU A 518 12.38 42.09 -33.26
CA LEU A 518 13.16 40.92 -32.77
C LEU A 518 12.43 40.18 -31.66
N GLU A 519 11.77 40.89 -30.76
CA GLU A 519 10.92 40.31 -29.73
C GLU A 519 9.79 39.47 -30.31
N ILE A 520 9.06 40.03 -31.26
CA ILE A 520 7.94 39.36 -31.97
C ILE A 520 8.47 38.13 -32.72
N ALA A 521 9.63 38.22 -33.37
CA ALA A 521 10.24 37.12 -34.09
C ALA A 521 10.61 35.96 -33.13
N ILE A 522 11.20 36.26 -31.96
CA ILE A 522 11.54 35.27 -30.92
C ILE A 522 10.27 34.63 -30.39
N ALA A 523 9.28 35.42 -30.00
CA ALA A 523 8.03 34.93 -29.40
C ALA A 523 7.22 34.06 -30.40
N SER A 524 7.13 34.49 -31.67
CA SER A 524 6.42 33.71 -32.70
C SER A 524 7.11 32.38 -33.02
N ALA A 525 8.46 32.40 -33.15
CA ALA A 525 9.26 31.18 -33.36
C ALA A 525 9.13 30.21 -32.16
N GLN A 526 9.14 30.73 -30.93
CA GLN A 526 8.95 29.94 -29.72
C GLN A 526 7.55 29.31 -29.65
N SER A 527 6.52 30.12 -29.91
CA SER A 527 5.13 29.60 -29.88
C SER A 527 4.89 28.55 -30.97
N ARG A 528 5.51 28.74 -32.18
CA ARG A 528 5.44 27.74 -33.25
C ARG A 528 6.19 26.47 -32.85
N GLN A 529 7.36 26.59 -32.26
CA GLN A 529 8.16 25.44 -31.77
C GLN A 529 7.35 24.62 -30.76
N LEU A 530 6.78 25.27 -29.73
CA LEU A 530 5.99 24.59 -28.71
C LEU A 530 4.83 23.79 -29.30
N ARG A 531 4.05 24.38 -30.21
CA ARG A 531 2.94 23.66 -30.88
C ARG A 531 3.41 22.45 -31.68
N LEU A 532 4.55 22.57 -32.39
CA LEU A 532 5.14 21.46 -33.13
C LEU A 532 5.63 20.34 -32.20
N GLU A 533 6.31 20.71 -31.11
CA GLU A 533 6.76 19.77 -30.09
C GLU A 533 5.58 19.06 -29.42
N GLU A 534 4.49 19.76 -29.09
CA GLU A 534 3.26 19.19 -28.55
C GLU A 534 2.66 18.14 -29.49
N ALA A 535 2.55 18.46 -30.80
CA ALA A 535 2.01 17.55 -31.79
C ALA A 535 2.89 16.29 -31.97
N LEU A 536 4.22 16.48 -32.06
CA LEU A 536 5.17 15.36 -32.19
C LEU A 536 5.20 14.49 -30.92
N TYR A 537 5.13 15.11 -29.76
CA TYR A 537 5.06 14.42 -28.47
C TYR A 537 3.76 13.60 -28.36
N ALA A 538 2.63 14.18 -28.77
CA ALA A 538 1.35 13.47 -28.78
C ALA A 538 1.41 12.21 -29.68
N ASN A 539 1.99 12.32 -30.87
CA ASN A 539 2.19 11.19 -31.78
C ASN A 539 3.08 10.11 -31.14
N LEU A 540 4.17 10.51 -30.48
CA LEU A 540 5.05 9.59 -29.76
C LEU A 540 4.32 8.87 -28.60
N VAL A 541 3.49 9.60 -27.85
CA VAL A 541 2.65 9.00 -26.80
C VAL A 541 1.69 7.97 -27.39
N GLU A 542 1.11 8.20 -28.57
CA GLU A 542 0.25 7.22 -29.26
C GLU A 542 1.04 5.97 -29.66
N SER A 543 2.25 6.13 -30.21
CA SER A 543 3.13 4.99 -30.52
C SER A 543 3.45 4.15 -29.29
N VAL A 544 3.76 4.78 -28.17
CA VAL A 544 4.00 4.09 -26.89
C VAL A 544 2.71 3.42 -26.39
N ALA A 545 1.57 4.10 -26.50
CA ALA A 545 0.27 3.59 -26.04
C ALA A 545 -0.14 2.31 -26.79
N ALA A 546 0.18 2.21 -28.06
CA ALA A 546 -0.05 0.99 -28.86
C ALA A 546 0.77 -0.24 -28.37
N LYS A 547 1.80 0.00 -27.52
CA LYS A 547 2.69 -1.03 -26.98
C LYS A 547 2.55 -1.24 -25.47
N VAL A 548 1.55 -0.63 -24.84
CA VAL A 548 1.39 -0.66 -23.39
C VAL A 548 1.24 -2.09 -22.85
N GLU A 549 0.50 -2.97 -23.52
CA GLU A 549 0.33 -4.36 -23.06
C GLU A 549 1.66 -5.13 -23.11
N ASP A 550 2.45 -4.97 -24.17
CA ASP A 550 3.77 -5.59 -24.27
C ASP A 550 4.72 -5.05 -23.17
N LEU A 551 4.66 -3.74 -22.89
CA LEU A 551 5.46 -3.11 -21.83
C LEU A 551 5.07 -3.62 -20.45
N LEU A 552 3.77 -3.79 -20.19
CA LEU A 552 3.26 -4.32 -18.93
C LEU A 552 3.61 -5.80 -18.73
N ALA A 553 3.59 -6.60 -19.80
CA ALA A 553 4.07 -8.00 -19.75
C ALA A 553 5.57 -8.07 -19.41
N SER A 554 6.36 -7.16 -19.98
CA SER A 554 7.79 -7.04 -19.67
C SER A 554 8.01 -6.59 -18.22
N ALA A 555 7.21 -5.65 -17.71
CA ALA A 555 7.27 -5.18 -16.33
C ALA A 555 6.99 -6.31 -15.33
N ASP A 556 6.00 -7.16 -15.60
CA ASP A 556 5.70 -8.35 -14.80
C ASP A 556 6.87 -9.33 -14.76
N ALA A 557 7.51 -9.58 -15.93
CA ALA A 557 8.68 -10.45 -16.01
C ALA A 557 9.89 -9.88 -15.25
N LEU A 558 10.13 -8.58 -15.36
CA LEU A 558 11.21 -7.89 -14.64
C LEU A 558 10.98 -7.89 -13.13
N ALA A 559 9.74 -7.65 -12.67
CA ALA A 559 9.39 -7.71 -11.26
C ALA A 559 9.61 -9.11 -10.68
N GLU A 560 9.22 -10.16 -11.41
CA GLU A 560 9.41 -11.55 -10.98
C GLU A 560 10.90 -11.94 -10.94
N LEU A 561 11.68 -11.51 -11.92
CA LEU A 561 13.13 -11.70 -11.95
C LEU A 561 13.81 -11.00 -10.78
N ASP A 562 13.41 -9.76 -10.47
CA ASP A 562 13.95 -8.97 -9.37
C ASP A 562 13.66 -9.61 -8.02
N VAL A 563 12.43 -10.11 -7.80
CA VAL A 563 12.08 -10.88 -6.59
C VAL A 563 12.96 -12.14 -6.47
N ALA A 564 13.14 -12.88 -7.58
CA ALA A 564 13.96 -14.09 -7.57
C ALA A 564 15.44 -13.77 -7.23
N CYS A 565 15.99 -12.69 -7.80
CA CYS A 565 17.33 -12.20 -7.46
C CYS A 565 17.44 -11.79 -5.98
N GLY A 566 16.45 -11.07 -5.47
CA GLY A 566 16.40 -10.60 -4.09
C GLY A 566 16.32 -11.77 -3.08
N LEU A 567 15.44 -12.74 -3.32
CA LEU A 567 15.32 -13.95 -2.49
C LEU A 567 16.57 -14.83 -2.54
N ALA A 568 17.19 -14.97 -3.73
CA ALA A 568 18.44 -15.69 -3.88
C ALA A 568 19.60 -15.01 -3.10
N GLN A 569 19.64 -13.68 -3.11
CA GLN A 569 20.60 -12.92 -2.32
C GLN A 569 20.42 -13.17 -0.82
N VAL A 570 19.19 -13.07 -0.31
CA VAL A 570 18.89 -13.35 1.11
C VAL A 570 19.27 -14.78 1.47
N ALA A 571 18.97 -15.76 0.60
CA ALA A 571 19.28 -17.16 0.83
C ALA A 571 20.79 -17.40 1.03
N VAL A 572 21.61 -16.79 0.18
CA VAL A 572 23.08 -16.90 0.25
C VAL A 572 23.64 -16.11 1.46
N GLU A 573 23.21 -14.86 1.64
CA GLU A 573 23.72 -14.01 2.72
C GLU A 573 23.45 -14.59 4.10
N ARG A 574 22.31 -15.28 4.30
CA ARG A 574 21.85 -15.74 5.60
C ARG A 574 21.89 -17.26 5.78
N GLY A 575 22.37 -17.99 4.77
CA GLY A 575 22.44 -19.45 4.82
C GLY A 575 21.07 -20.09 5.00
N TYR A 576 20.08 -19.67 4.19
CA TYR A 576 18.74 -20.25 4.15
C TYR A 576 18.75 -21.51 3.28
N ALA A 577 17.95 -22.51 3.65
CA ALA A 577 17.85 -23.78 2.95
C ALA A 577 16.60 -23.86 2.09
N ARG A 578 16.69 -24.57 0.96
CA ARG A 578 15.53 -24.86 0.11
C ARG A 578 14.58 -25.82 0.84
N PRO A 579 13.27 -25.47 1.03
CA PRO A 579 12.30 -26.38 1.61
C PRO A 579 11.90 -27.49 0.64
N VAL A 580 11.58 -28.67 1.15
CA VAL A 580 11.08 -29.83 0.42
C VAL A 580 9.59 -29.99 0.68
N PHE A 581 8.77 -30.03 -0.39
CA PHE A 581 7.33 -30.25 -0.24
C PHE A 581 6.97 -31.74 -0.31
N VAL A 582 6.16 -32.19 0.67
CA VAL A 582 5.67 -33.56 0.80
C VAL A 582 4.15 -33.62 0.65
N GLU A 583 3.59 -34.83 0.39
CA GLU A 583 2.13 -35.02 0.22
C GLU A 583 1.39 -35.06 1.56
N THR A 584 2.05 -35.50 2.61
CA THR A 584 1.46 -35.64 3.96
C THR A 584 1.35 -34.29 4.65
N SER A 585 0.34 -34.12 5.51
CA SER A 585 0.22 -32.94 6.39
C SER A 585 1.31 -32.96 7.44
N THR A 586 2.47 -32.41 7.12
CA THR A 586 3.70 -32.46 7.92
C THR A 586 4.38 -31.09 7.90
N LEU A 587 4.95 -30.71 9.02
CA LEU A 587 5.88 -29.58 9.16
C LEU A 587 7.06 -30.08 9.97
N ASP A 588 8.17 -30.29 9.30
CA ASP A 588 9.40 -30.81 9.90
C ASP A 588 10.55 -29.84 9.63
N VAL A 589 10.99 -29.16 10.66
CA VAL A 589 12.03 -28.12 10.61
C VAL A 589 13.17 -28.51 11.55
N VAL A 590 14.37 -28.41 11.05
CA VAL A 590 15.60 -28.63 11.85
C VAL A 590 16.38 -27.32 11.89
N ASP A 591 16.79 -26.90 13.09
CA ASP A 591 17.51 -25.66 13.37
C ASP A 591 16.80 -24.43 12.77
N GLY A 592 15.48 -24.32 12.97
CA GLY A 592 14.68 -23.18 12.51
C GLY A 592 15.04 -21.90 13.26
N ARG A 593 15.06 -20.77 12.54
CA ARG A 593 15.35 -19.43 13.08
C ARG A 593 14.25 -18.45 12.70
N HIS A 594 14.01 -17.46 13.56
CA HIS A 594 13.02 -16.43 13.27
C HIS A 594 13.62 -15.35 12.36
N PRO A 595 13.18 -15.20 11.10
CA PRO A 595 13.86 -14.37 10.10
C PRO A 595 14.03 -12.92 10.54
N VAL A 596 13.01 -12.32 11.18
CA VAL A 596 13.03 -10.92 11.59
C VAL A 596 13.92 -10.74 12.83
N ILE A 597 13.74 -11.57 13.86
CA ILE A 597 14.51 -11.43 15.11
C ILE A 597 15.99 -11.74 14.85
N GLU A 598 16.30 -12.78 14.07
CA GLU A 598 17.68 -13.09 13.64
C GLU A 598 18.34 -11.87 12.96
N SER A 599 17.58 -11.13 12.17
CA SER A 599 18.11 -9.96 11.46
C SER A 599 18.39 -8.76 12.36
N LEU A 600 17.75 -8.67 13.51
CA LEU A 600 17.85 -7.56 14.46
C LEU A 600 18.72 -7.90 15.68
N ALA A 601 18.95 -9.19 15.98
CA ALA A 601 19.72 -9.63 17.13
C ALA A 601 21.22 -9.45 16.90
N ALA A 602 21.87 -8.67 17.75
CA ALA A 602 23.32 -8.48 17.72
C ALA A 602 24.10 -9.73 18.19
N ASP A 603 23.50 -10.49 19.13
CA ASP A 603 24.16 -11.63 19.81
C ASP A 603 23.82 -12.98 19.17
N GLY A 604 23.20 -12.97 17.98
CA GLY A 604 22.76 -14.18 17.28
C GLY A 604 21.37 -14.67 17.73
N PHE A 605 20.88 -15.72 17.07
CA PHE A 605 19.59 -16.35 17.34
C PHE A 605 19.78 -17.82 17.71
N VAL A 606 19.05 -18.31 18.71
CA VAL A 606 19.09 -19.72 19.14
C VAL A 606 18.13 -20.52 18.26
N PRO A 607 18.61 -21.43 17.39
CA PRO A 607 17.76 -22.24 16.53
C PRO A 607 16.95 -23.26 17.32
N ASN A 608 15.77 -23.60 16.81
CA ASN A 608 14.89 -24.62 17.39
C ASN A 608 14.25 -25.50 16.32
N ASP A 609 14.11 -26.77 16.65
CA ASP A 609 13.42 -27.75 15.81
C ASP A 609 11.89 -27.64 15.99
N ALA A 610 11.14 -28.02 14.95
CA ALA A 610 9.68 -28.12 15.00
C ALA A 610 9.23 -29.34 14.18
N HIS A 611 8.67 -30.34 14.86
CA HIS A 611 8.27 -31.61 14.27
C HIS A 611 6.77 -31.83 14.50
N LEU A 612 5.95 -31.50 13.48
CA LEU A 612 4.50 -31.69 13.46
C LEU A 612 4.11 -32.57 12.27
N GLY A 613 3.24 -33.55 12.47
CA GLY A 613 2.73 -34.36 11.36
C GLY A 613 2.28 -35.76 11.69
N GLU A 614 2.12 -36.58 10.66
CA GLU A 614 1.61 -37.97 10.80
C GLU A 614 2.57 -38.93 11.48
N ARG A 615 3.89 -38.67 11.38
CA ARG A 615 4.95 -39.47 12.00
C ARG A 615 5.43 -38.91 13.34
N SER A 616 4.94 -37.73 13.71
CA SER A 616 5.24 -37.03 14.95
C SER A 616 3.92 -36.56 15.58
N ALA A 617 3.99 -35.75 16.62
CA ALA A 617 2.79 -35.15 17.19
C ALA A 617 2.12 -34.18 16.20
N ARG A 618 0.81 -34.20 16.14
CA ARG A 618 0.04 -33.16 15.42
C ARG A 618 -0.26 -31.95 16.31
N PHE A 619 -0.16 -32.14 17.63
CA PHE A 619 -0.44 -31.13 18.64
C PHE A 619 0.76 -31.03 19.60
N ILE A 620 1.43 -29.88 19.59
CA ILE A 620 2.52 -29.58 20.52
C ILE A 620 1.98 -28.65 21.60
N LEU A 621 2.03 -29.13 22.85
CA LEU A 621 1.77 -28.29 24.02
C LEU A 621 3.09 -27.73 24.53
N LEU A 622 3.21 -26.39 24.53
CA LEU A 622 4.43 -25.67 24.87
C LEU A 622 4.28 -24.95 26.22
N THR A 623 5.06 -25.32 27.19
CA THR A 623 5.09 -24.71 28.53
C THR A 623 6.37 -23.91 28.77
N GLY A 624 6.40 -23.08 29.81
CA GLY A 624 7.61 -22.33 30.19
C GLY A 624 7.35 -20.86 30.48
N PRO A 625 8.40 -20.12 30.90
CA PRO A 625 8.27 -18.71 31.27
C PRO A 625 7.97 -17.79 30.08
N ASN A 626 7.33 -16.63 30.33
CA ASN A 626 6.95 -15.67 29.28
C ASN A 626 8.14 -15.13 28.49
N MET A 627 9.27 -14.86 29.11
CA MET A 627 10.49 -14.39 28.44
C MET A 627 11.31 -15.53 27.79
N GLY A 628 10.84 -16.77 27.87
CA GLY A 628 11.55 -17.92 27.34
C GLY A 628 11.55 -18.02 25.80
N GLY A 629 10.70 -17.26 25.10
CA GLY A 629 10.62 -17.25 23.65
C GLY A 629 9.51 -18.12 23.05
N LYS A 630 8.48 -18.53 23.82
CA LYS A 630 7.32 -19.32 23.35
C LYS A 630 6.66 -18.69 22.13
N SER A 631 6.22 -17.43 22.26
CA SER A 631 5.53 -16.69 21.17
C SER A 631 6.44 -16.48 19.96
N THR A 632 7.77 -16.33 20.19
CA THR A 632 8.77 -16.24 19.12
C THR A 632 8.85 -17.55 18.33
N TYR A 633 8.86 -18.68 19.03
CA TYR A 633 8.89 -20.00 18.40
C TYR A 633 7.62 -20.30 17.59
N LEU A 634 6.44 -19.92 18.11
CA LEU A 634 5.19 -20.02 17.36
C LEU A 634 5.26 -19.20 16.08
N ARG A 635 5.60 -17.91 16.18
CA ARG A 635 5.71 -17.01 15.02
C ARG A 635 6.75 -17.49 14.01
N GLN A 636 7.92 -17.94 14.48
CA GLN A 636 8.96 -18.55 13.64
C GLN A 636 8.38 -19.64 12.74
N THR A 637 7.66 -20.59 13.32
CA THR A 637 7.10 -21.73 12.59
C THR A 637 6.15 -21.31 11.48
N ALA A 638 5.26 -20.32 11.73
CA ALA A 638 4.39 -19.77 10.71
C ALA A 638 5.13 -19.01 9.61
N LEU A 639 6.13 -18.21 9.98
CA LEU A 639 6.92 -17.44 9.01
C LEU A 639 7.72 -18.35 8.08
N LEU A 640 8.25 -19.48 8.59
CA LEU A 640 8.91 -20.48 7.75
C LEU A 640 7.93 -21.10 6.74
N ALA A 641 6.70 -21.43 7.15
CA ALA A 641 5.68 -21.96 6.24
C ALA A 641 5.30 -20.93 5.15
N ILE A 642 5.15 -19.66 5.52
CA ILE A 642 4.88 -18.58 4.56
C ILE A 642 6.04 -18.43 3.57
N LEU A 643 7.29 -18.38 4.06
CA LEU A 643 8.48 -18.28 3.20
C LEU A 643 8.55 -19.45 2.22
N ALA A 644 8.33 -20.68 2.69
CA ALA A 644 8.30 -21.86 1.84
C ALA A 644 7.23 -21.71 0.73
N GLN A 645 6.01 -21.30 1.06
CA GLN A 645 4.90 -21.24 0.11
C GLN A 645 4.92 -20.00 -0.82
N ILE A 646 5.77 -19.01 -0.57
CA ILE A 646 6.06 -17.98 -1.58
C ILE A 646 7.16 -18.41 -2.56
N GLY A 647 7.79 -19.58 -2.35
CA GLY A 647 8.90 -20.08 -3.15
C GLY A 647 10.27 -19.57 -2.70
N ALA A 648 10.37 -18.99 -1.50
CA ALA A 648 11.63 -18.58 -0.91
C ALA A 648 12.34 -19.74 -0.19
N PHE A 649 13.65 -19.63 0.02
CA PHE A 649 14.39 -20.45 0.95
C PHE A 649 14.10 -20.01 2.40
N VAL A 650 14.28 -20.89 3.35
CA VAL A 650 13.87 -20.72 4.74
C VAL A 650 15.06 -20.68 5.69
N PRO A 651 15.01 -19.87 6.77
CA PRO A 651 16.04 -19.83 7.81
C PRO A 651 16.03 -21.09 8.68
N ALA A 652 16.48 -22.19 8.11
CA ALA A 652 16.60 -23.48 8.78
C ALA A 652 17.76 -24.28 8.17
N ARG A 653 18.23 -25.32 8.86
CA ARG A 653 19.18 -26.29 8.26
C ARG A 653 18.48 -27.15 7.21
N SER A 654 17.24 -27.55 7.48
CA SER A 654 16.37 -28.24 6.54
C SER A 654 14.91 -28.06 6.92
N MET A 655 14.02 -28.15 5.92
CA MET A 655 12.58 -28.11 6.13
C MET A 655 11.87 -29.04 5.15
N SER A 656 10.96 -29.88 5.69
CA SER A 656 9.96 -30.62 4.91
C SER A 656 8.57 -30.14 5.28
N LEU A 657 7.75 -29.79 4.27
CA LEU A 657 6.45 -29.17 4.48
C LEU A 657 5.38 -29.80 3.59
N GLY A 658 4.25 -30.23 4.17
CA GLY A 658 3.00 -30.41 3.45
C GLY A 658 2.36 -29.06 3.16
N ILE A 659 1.59 -28.96 2.07
CA ILE A 659 0.91 -27.71 1.75
C ILE A 659 -0.02 -27.31 2.89
N VAL A 660 0.21 -26.13 3.46
CA VAL A 660 -0.66 -25.49 4.44
C VAL A 660 -1.69 -24.64 3.71
N ASP A 661 -2.97 -24.83 4.01
CA ASP A 661 -4.07 -24.08 3.37
C ASP A 661 -4.49 -22.83 4.18
N ARG A 662 -4.27 -22.86 5.49
CA ARG A 662 -4.63 -21.75 6.40
C ARG A 662 -3.63 -21.67 7.55
N ILE A 663 -3.26 -20.45 7.92
CA ILE A 663 -2.54 -20.20 9.18
C ILE A 663 -3.44 -19.32 10.05
N PHE A 664 -3.67 -19.76 11.28
CA PHE A 664 -4.37 -19.00 12.29
C PHE A 664 -3.47 -18.72 13.47
N THR A 665 -3.50 -17.50 13.97
CA THR A 665 -2.76 -17.13 15.16
C THR A 665 -3.69 -16.52 16.20
N ARG A 666 -3.55 -16.97 17.44
CA ARG A 666 -4.03 -16.31 18.63
C ARG A 666 -2.81 -16.03 19.53
N ILE A 667 -2.19 -14.87 19.34
CA ILE A 667 -0.93 -14.48 20.02
C ILE A 667 -1.12 -13.09 20.62
N GLY A 668 -1.22 -13.01 21.95
CA GLY A 668 -1.27 -11.77 22.73
C GLY A 668 -2.37 -10.78 22.31
N ALA A 669 -3.30 -10.46 23.18
CA ALA A 669 -4.23 -9.36 22.94
C ALA A 669 -3.53 -8.03 23.29
N GLY A 670 -3.28 -7.18 22.29
CA GLY A 670 -3.12 -5.76 22.54
C GLY A 670 -4.50 -5.20 22.92
N ASP A 671 -4.58 -4.38 23.97
CA ASP A 671 -5.80 -3.64 24.30
C ASP A 671 -6.19 -2.79 23.09
N ASP A 672 -7.25 -3.16 22.40
CA ASP A 672 -7.87 -2.32 21.37
C ASP A 672 -8.88 -1.39 22.04
N LEU A 673 -8.36 -0.32 22.65
CA LEU A 673 -9.17 0.73 23.31
C LEU A 673 -10.17 1.39 22.34
N ALA A 674 -9.96 1.29 21.05
CA ALA A 674 -10.80 1.93 20.04
C ALA A 674 -12.11 1.16 19.79
N SER A 675 -12.13 -0.16 19.99
CA SER A 675 -13.32 -0.99 19.77
C SER A 675 -14.28 -1.04 20.97
N GLY A 676 -13.84 -0.64 22.16
CA GLY A 676 -14.63 -0.72 23.40
C GLY A 676 -14.98 -2.15 23.83
N GLN A 677 -14.41 -3.17 23.19
CA GLN A 677 -14.67 -4.59 23.49
C GLN A 677 -13.71 -5.10 24.57
N SER A 678 -14.19 -5.99 25.44
CA SER A 678 -13.33 -6.68 26.39
C SER A 678 -12.27 -7.51 25.67
N THR A 679 -11.02 -7.46 26.13
CA THR A 679 -9.92 -8.32 25.61
C THR A 679 -10.28 -9.79 25.62
N PHE A 680 -11.03 -10.24 26.61
CA PHE A 680 -11.51 -11.62 26.70
C PHE A 680 -12.54 -11.95 25.60
N TYR A 681 -13.45 -11.01 25.29
CA TYR A 681 -14.40 -11.21 24.18
C TYR A 681 -13.70 -11.35 22.83
N VAL A 682 -12.74 -10.48 22.56
CA VAL A 682 -11.91 -10.55 21.33
C VAL A 682 -11.18 -11.89 21.26
N GLU A 683 -10.58 -12.33 22.37
CA GLU A 683 -9.91 -13.62 22.49
C GLU A 683 -10.84 -14.79 22.12
N MET A 684 -12.06 -14.78 22.66
CA MET A 684 -13.04 -15.84 22.39
C MET A 684 -13.58 -15.80 20.95
N ALA A 685 -13.73 -14.62 20.38
CA ALA A 685 -14.12 -14.45 18.98
C ALA A 685 -13.04 -14.99 18.02
N GLU A 686 -11.76 -14.72 18.29
CA GLU A 686 -10.63 -15.27 17.53
C GLU A 686 -10.59 -16.81 17.66
N ALA A 687 -10.71 -17.35 18.87
CA ALA A 687 -10.74 -18.78 19.10
C ALA A 687 -11.92 -19.44 18.36
N SER A 688 -13.12 -18.84 18.42
CA SER A 688 -14.30 -19.32 17.69
C SER A 688 -14.08 -19.34 16.17
N ASN A 689 -13.46 -18.30 15.61
CA ASN A 689 -13.10 -18.25 14.18
C ASN A 689 -12.15 -19.39 13.80
N ILE A 690 -11.13 -19.65 14.62
CA ILE A 690 -10.17 -20.75 14.43
C ILE A 690 -10.91 -22.11 14.40
N LEU A 691 -11.71 -22.40 15.43
CA LEU A 691 -12.37 -23.69 15.60
C LEU A 691 -13.37 -24.00 14.46
N ARG A 692 -14.09 -22.99 13.97
CA ARG A 692 -15.05 -23.17 12.88
C ARG A 692 -14.41 -23.33 11.51
N ARG A 693 -13.20 -22.81 11.29
CA ARG A 693 -12.62 -22.69 9.95
C ARG A 693 -11.35 -23.51 9.75
N CYS A 694 -10.78 -24.11 10.78
CA CYS A 694 -9.60 -24.94 10.64
C CYS A 694 -9.88 -26.19 9.80
N THR A 695 -8.89 -26.66 9.09
CA THR A 695 -8.88 -27.88 8.28
C THR A 695 -7.74 -28.79 8.71
N ARG A 696 -7.68 -30.01 8.19
CA ARG A 696 -6.55 -30.92 8.43
C ARG A 696 -5.18 -30.33 8.02
N ARG A 697 -5.17 -29.44 6.99
CA ARG A 697 -3.96 -28.80 6.48
C ARG A 697 -3.68 -27.43 7.11
N SER A 698 -4.48 -27.03 8.10
CA SER A 698 -4.27 -25.75 8.78
C SER A 698 -3.14 -25.86 9.80
N LEU A 699 -2.41 -24.75 9.99
CA LEU A 699 -1.43 -24.53 11.03
C LEU A 699 -1.99 -23.55 12.06
N LEU A 700 -2.20 -24.01 13.29
CA LEU A 700 -2.74 -23.23 14.39
C LEU A 700 -1.64 -22.84 15.38
N LEU A 701 -1.57 -21.57 15.73
CA LEU A 701 -0.63 -20.99 16.68
C LEU A 701 -1.43 -20.30 17.79
N ILE A 702 -1.61 -21.00 18.89
CA ILE A 702 -2.42 -20.55 20.01
C ILE A 702 -1.52 -20.23 21.19
N ASP A 703 -1.53 -19.00 21.65
CA ASP A 703 -0.71 -18.51 22.75
C ASP A 703 -1.56 -17.98 23.89
N GLU A 704 -1.52 -18.65 25.02
CA GLU A 704 -2.07 -18.22 26.31
C GLU A 704 -3.57 -17.95 26.32
N VAL A 705 -4.39 -18.82 25.72
CA VAL A 705 -5.86 -18.74 25.77
C VAL A 705 -6.37 -18.99 27.21
N GLY A 706 -7.37 -18.20 27.62
CA GLY A 706 -8.03 -18.28 28.92
C GLY A 706 -7.47 -17.35 30.00
N ARG A 707 -6.53 -16.45 29.65
CA ARG A 707 -5.95 -15.48 30.63
C ARG A 707 -6.87 -14.30 30.98
N GLY A 708 -7.80 -13.96 30.11
CA GLY A 708 -8.69 -12.81 30.30
C GLY A 708 -9.83 -13.00 31.30
N THR A 709 -9.90 -14.15 31.99
CA THR A 709 -10.96 -14.51 32.94
C THR A 709 -10.41 -15.17 34.20
N GLY A 710 -11.28 -15.64 35.09
CA GLY A 710 -10.88 -16.38 36.29
C GLY A 710 -10.10 -17.66 35.95
N THR A 711 -9.13 -18.05 36.79
CA THR A 711 -8.21 -19.16 36.51
C THR A 711 -8.92 -20.47 36.20
N ILE A 712 -10.02 -20.79 36.91
CA ILE A 712 -10.77 -22.04 36.70
C ILE A 712 -11.48 -22.03 35.35
N ASP A 713 -12.18 -20.95 35.03
CA ASP A 713 -12.91 -20.80 33.76
C ASP A 713 -11.92 -20.77 32.58
N GLY A 714 -10.78 -20.07 32.76
CA GLY A 714 -9.73 -20.02 31.75
C GLY A 714 -9.13 -21.39 31.44
N LEU A 715 -8.81 -22.18 32.48
CA LEU A 715 -8.33 -23.54 32.32
C LEU A 715 -9.39 -24.44 31.65
N ALA A 716 -10.66 -24.36 32.10
CA ALA A 716 -11.75 -25.16 31.54
C ALA A 716 -11.95 -24.87 30.04
N ILE A 717 -11.95 -23.61 29.63
CA ILE A 717 -12.06 -23.18 28.24
C ILE A 717 -10.84 -23.68 27.43
N ALA A 718 -9.62 -23.45 27.93
CA ALA A 718 -8.41 -23.89 27.26
C ALA A 718 -8.36 -25.41 27.04
N GLN A 719 -8.77 -26.18 28.06
CA GLN A 719 -8.86 -27.64 27.96
C GLN A 719 -9.94 -28.06 26.95
N ALA A 720 -11.11 -27.46 26.99
CA ALA A 720 -12.20 -27.76 26.06
C ALA A 720 -11.81 -27.48 24.61
N ILE A 721 -11.08 -26.37 24.34
CA ILE A 721 -10.53 -26.06 23.02
C ILE A 721 -9.55 -27.14 22.57
N CYS A 722 -8.62 -27.56 23.44
CA CYS A 722 -7.70 -28.65 23.14
C CYS A 722 -8.44 -29.95 22.82
N GLU A 723 -9.37 -30.36 23.66
CA GLU A 723 -10.14 -31.59 23.48
C GLU A 723 -11.01 -31.56 22.21
N TYR A 724 -11.59 -30.41 21.87
CA TYR A 724 -12.33 -30.22 20.62
C TYR A 724 -11.43 -30.46 19.40
N LEU A 725 -10.23 -29.81 19.36
CA LEU A 725 -9.29 -29.94 18.25
C LEU A 725 -8.74 -31.39 18.15
N LEU A 726 -8.48 -32.04 19.28
CA LEU A 726 -8.00 -33.41 19.33
C LEU A 726 -9.09 -34.41 18.95
N GLY A 727 -10.36 -34.12 19.28
CA GLY A 727 -11.52 -34.91 18.89
C GLY A 727 -11.80 -34.96 17.39
N LEU A 728 -11.20 -34.08 16.60
CA LEU A 728 -11.21 -34.14 15.13
C LEU A 728 -10.36 -35.32 14.59
N GLU A 729 -9.57 -35.98 15.44
CA GLU A 729 -8.78 -37.19 15.14
C GLU A 729 -7.92 -37.04 13.87
N THR A 730 -8.25 -37.81 12.81
CA THR A 730 -7.52 -37.75 11.53
C THR A 730 -7.66 -36.41 10.80
N GLN A 731 -8.64 -35.61 11.16
CA GLN A 731 -8.87 -34.24 10.60
C GLN A 731 -8.25 -33.16 11.48
N ALA A 732 -7.61 -33.50 12.59
CA ALA A 732 -7.00 -32.53 13.49
C ALA A 732 -5.93 -31.68 12.74
N PRO A 733 -5.93 -30.35 12.91
CA PRO A 733 -4.92 -29.47 12.33
C PRO A 733 -3.54 -29.68 12.98
N LEU A 734 -2.48 -29.15 12.33
CA LEU A 734 -1.17 -29.01 12.96
C LEU A 734 -1.25 -27.85 13.96
N THR A 735 -1.01 -28.12 15.24
CA THR A 735 -1.25 -27.15 16.32
C THR A 735 -0.01 -26.96 17.22
N LEU A 736 0.38 -25.71 17.43
CA LEU A 736 1.29 -25.27 18.48
C LEU A 736 0.49 -24.49 19.52
N PHE A 737 0.37 -25.03 20.72
CA PHE A 737 -0.42 -24.47 21.81
C PHE A 737 0.49 -24.10 22.98
N ALA A 738 0.81 -22.82 23.15
CA ALA A 738 1.58 -22.34 24.29
C ALA A 738 0.64 -21.96 25.45
N THR A 739 0.98 -22.38 26.64
CA THR A 739 0.15 -22.19 27.83
C THR A 739 0.95 -22.07 29.11
N HIS A 740 0.32 -21.47 30.13
CA HIS A 740 0.78 -21.50 31.53
C HIS A 740 -0.01 -22.50 32.39
N PHE A 741 -1.05 -23.11 31.85
CA PHE A 741 -1.81 -24.13 32.54
C PHE A 741 -1.05 -25.44 32.46
N HIS A 742 -0.38 -25.78 33.54
CA HIS A 742 0.41 -27.04 33.63
C HIS A 742 -0.48 -28.28 33.66
N GLU A 743 -1.72 -28.14 34.03
CA GLU A 743 -2.73 -29.22 34.06
C GLU A 743 -2.96 -29.81 32.66
N LEU A 744 -2.82 -29.01 31.61
CA LEU A 744 -3.02 -29.44 30.21
C LEU A 744 -1.92 -30.46 29.78
N VAL A 745 -0.79 -30.52 30.45
CA VAL A 745 0.30 -31.49 30.15
C VAL A 745 -0.21 -32.92 30.18
N ALA A 746 -1.23 -33.22 31.02
CA ALA A 746 -1.85 -34.55 31.12
C ALA A 746 -2.58 -34.99 29.83
N LEU A 747 -2.87 -34.09 28.91
CA LEU A 747 -3.48 -34.45 27.63
C LEU A 747 -2.62 -35.40 26.80
N ALA A 748 -1.29 -35.34 26.93
CA ALA A 748 -0.36 -36.24 26.25
C ALA A 748 -0.48 -37.68 26.70
N GLU A 749 -0.95 -37.95 27.93
CA GLU A 749 -1.21 -39.28 28.43
C GLU A 749 -2.44 -39.92 27.78
N ARG A 750 -3.42 -39.09 27.40
CA ARG A 750 -4.70 -39.54 26.83
C ARG A 750 -4.68 -39.56 25.29
N TRP A 751 -3.94 -38.62 24.67
CA TRP A 751 -3.98 -38.43 23.23
C TRP A 751 -2.59 -38.67 22.63
N PRO A 752 -2.34 -39.78 21.89
CA PRO A 752 -1.03 -40.10 21.31
C PRO A 752 -0.49 -39.09 20.33
N MET A 753 -1.38 -38.22 19.75
CA MET A 753 -0.99 -37.16 18.83
C MET A 753 -0.51 -35.89 19.55
N VAL A 754 -0.51 -35.85 20.89
CA VAL A 754 -0.03 -34.71 21.68
C VAL A 754 1.39 -34.99 22.16
N ALA A 755 2.26 -34.01 21.99
CA ALA A 755 3.58 -34.02 22.61
C ALA A 755 3.79 -32.76 23.45
N ASN A 756 4.38 -32.97 24.64
CA ASN A 756 4.72 -31.86 25.51
C ASN A 756 6.14 -31.38 25.23
N PHE A 757 6.27 -30.06 25.13
CA PHE A 757 7.55 -29.38 25.00
C PHE A 757 7.62 -28.22 25.99
N HIS A 758 8.82 -27.77 26.31
CA HIS A 758 9.01 -26.66 27.22
C HIS A 758 10.21 -25.80 26.83
N VAL A 759 10.15 -24.54 27.24
CA VAL A 759 11.31 -23.64 27.17
C VAL A 759 11.92 -23.50 28.53
N THR A 760 13.26 -23.68 28.62
CA THR A 760 13.99 -23.68 29.89
C THR A 760 14.60 -22.31 30.20
N ALA A 761 14.73 -22.06 31.52
CA ALA A 761 15.63 -21.05 32.04
C ALA A 761 16.62 -21.73 32.99
N VAL A 762 17.86 -21.32 32.94
CA VAL A 762 18.95 -21.84 33.83
C VAL A 762 19.26 -20.74 34.85
N GLU A 763 19.39 -21.10 36.11
CA GLU A 763 19.83 -20.15 37.11
C GLU A 763 21.28 -19.72 36.79
N SER A 764 21.52 -18.41 36.83
CA SER A 764 22.86 -17.86 36.60
C SER A 764 23.84 -18.40 37.65
N ALA A 765 24.98 -18.90 37.23
CA ALA A 765 26.06 -19.30 38.12
C ALA A 765 26.67 -18.13 38.91
N VAL A 766 26.34 -16.88 38.54
CA VAL A 766 26.82 -15.67 39.22
C VAL A 766 25.89 -15.38 40.43
N ARG A 767 26.45 -15.33 41.65
CA ARG A 767 25.70 -14.98 42.88
C ARG A 767 24.94 -13.67 42.67
N GLY A 768 23.60 -13.70 42.74
CA GLY A 768 22.75 -12.56 42.50
C GLY A 768 22.35 -12.32 41.02
N GLY A 769 22.81 -13.16 40.08
CA GLY A 769 22.35 -13.17 38.70
C GLY A 769 20.91 -13.69 38.59
N GLY A 770 20.14 -13.14 37.61
CA GLY A 770 18.79 -13.63 37.30
C GLY A 770 18.81 -14.91 36.48
N PRO A 771 17.64 -15.53 36.21
CA PRO A 771 17.55 -16.65 35.31
C PRO A 771 18.06 -16.24 33.90
N VAL A 772 18.87 -17.09 33.30
CA VAL A 772 19.32 -17.00 31.94
C VAL A 772 18.38 -17.86 31.10
N PHE A 773 17.60 -17.24 30.22
CA PHE A 773 16.71 -17.97 29.34
C PHE A 773 17.52 -18.63 28.22
N SER A 774 17.38 -19.93 28.08
CA SER A 774 18.13 -20.71 27.07
C SER A 774 17.57 -20.50 25.66
N HIS A 775 16.31 -20.03 25.55
CA HIS A 775 15.55 -19.94 24.32
C HIS A 775 15.46 -21.25 23.51
N ARG A 776 15.81 -22.38 24.12
CA ARG A 776 15.70 -23.70 23.51
C ARG A 776 14.40 -24.38 23.89
N VAL A 777 13.75 -24.96 22.90
CA VAL A 777 12.56 -25.80 23.03
C VAL A 777 13.02 -27.24 23.18
N LEU A 778 12.64 -27.88 24.30
CA LEU A 778 13.03 -29.24 24.64
C LEU A 778 11.78 -30.10 24.87
N GLY A 779 11.88 -31.41 24.61
CA GLY A 779 10.80 -32.35 24.87
C GLY A 779 10.51 -32.49 26.37
N GLY A 780 9.28 -32.79 26.74
CA GLY A 780 8.79 -32.89 28.11
C GLY A 780 8.13 -31.61 28.62
N SER A 781 7.85 -31.51 29.89
CA SER A 781 7.19 -30.38 30.56
C SER A 781 8.04 -29.83 31.71
N THR A 782 7.81 -28.56 32.05
CA THR A 782 8.40 -27.93 33.26
C THR A 782 7.30 -27.37 34.14
N SER A 783 7.37 -27.61 35.43
CA SER A 783 6.45 -27.02 36.42
C SER A 783 7.01 -25.72 37.03
N ARG A 784 8.27 -25.33 36.77
CA ARG A 784 8.86 -24.12 37.33
C ARG A 784 8.39 -22.87 36.64
N SER A 785 7.79 -21.99 37.41
CA SER A 785 7.50 -20.60 37.00
C SER A 785 8.62 -19.68 37.46
N PHE A 786 9.11 -18.81 36.60
CA PHE A 786 10.15 -17.82 36.93
C PHE A 786 9.59 -16.40 37.12
N GLY A 787 8.27 -16.23 37.36
CA GLY A 787 7.60 -14.95 37.45
C GLY A 787 8.20 -14.03 38.52
N ILE A 788 8.52 -14.56 39.69
CA ILE A 788 9.12 -13.78 40.78
C ILE A 788 10.56 -13.34 40.42
N GLU A 789 11.32 -14.19 39.74
CA GLU A 789 12.66 -13.82 39.26
C GLU A 789 12.64 -12.77 38.16
N VAL A 790 11.68 -12.85 37.25
CA VAL A 790 11.43 -11.79 36.24
C VAL A 790 11.04 -10.48 36.91
N ALA A 791 10.18 -10.51 37.92
CA ALA A 791 9.80 -9.32 38.67
C ALA A 791 11.02 -8.68 39.38
N ARG A 792 11.95 -9.50 39.90
CA ARG A 792 13.21 -9.03 40.45
C ARG A 792 14.09 -8.36 39.38
N MET A 793 14.20 -8.97 38.20
CA MET A 793 14.96 -8.39 37.07
C MET A 793 14.36 -7.08 36.59
N ALA A 794 13.04 -6.93 36.64
CA ALA A 794 12.31 -5.69 36.32
C ALA A 794 12.52 -4.60 37.39
N GLY A 795 13.23 -4.88 38.49
CA GLY A 795 13.55 -3.87 39.49
C GLY A 795 12.53 -3.72 40.62
N LEU A 796 11.64 -4.70 40.86
CA LEU A 796 10.74 -4.64 42.00
C LEU A 796 11.53 -4.63 43.31
N PRO A 797 11.08 -3.86 44.36
CA PRO A 797 11.76 -3.76 45.63
C PRO A 797 12.03 -5.14 46.26
N ALA A 798 13.21 -5.30 46.86
CA ALA A 798 13.64 -6.59 47.42
C ALA A 798 12.67 -7.15 48.50
N GLY A 799 12.03 -6.29 49.26
CA GLY A 799 11.01 -6.67 50.27
C GLY A 799 9.75 -7.27 49.63
N VAL A 800 9.34 -6.77 48.45
CA VAL A 800 8.20 -7.30 47.69
C VAL A 800 8.55 -8.69 47.12
N ILE A 801 9.76 -8.85 46.61
CA ILE A 801 10.25 -10.13 46.05
C ILE A 801 10.39 -11.20 47.18
N ALA A 802 10.92 -10.82 48.34
CA ALA A 802 11.02 -11.74 49.48
C ALA A 802 9.63 -12.23 49.92
N ARG A 803 8.69 -11.28 50.06
CA ARG A 803 7.30 -11.60 50.43
C ARG A 803 6.57 -12.45 49.36
N ALA A 804 6.80 -12.17 48.07
CA ALA A 804 6.24 -12.98 47.02
C ALA A 804 6.74 -14.46 47.06
N ARG A 805 8.01 -14.69 47.39
CA ARG A 805 8.55 -16.03 47.54
C ARG A 805 7.93 -16.76 48.75
N GLU A 806 7.76 -16.07 49.90
CA GLU A 806 7.09 -16.66 51.07
C GLU A 806 5.63 -17.03 50.74
N ILE A 807 4.91 -16.18 50.03
CA ILE A 807 3.53 -16.45 49.64
C ILE A 807 3.49 -17.63 48.65
N ALA A 808 4.39 -17.67 47.68
CA ALA A 808 4.45 -18.77 46.69
C ALA A 808 4.75 -20.11 47.38
N SER A 809 5.67 -20.18 48.35
CA SER A 809 5.94 -21.41 49.08
C SER A 809 4.73 -21.96 49.85
N VAL A 810 3.94 -21.04 50.46
CA VAL A 810 2.69 -21.42 51.17
C VAL A 810 1.61 -21.91 50.19
N LEU A 811 1.57 -21.38 48.97
CA LEU A 811 0.61 -21.79 47.96
C LEU A 811 0.99 -23.12 47.30
N ASP A 812 2.29 -23.38 47.14
CA ASP A 812 2.82 -24.67 46.65
C ASP A 812 2.64 -25.84 47.65
N GLU A 813 2.62 -25.55 48.97
CA GLU A 813 2.36 -26.53 50.02
C GLU A 813 0.88 -26.94 50.15
N ARG A 814 -0.06 -26.24 49.45
CA ARG A 814 -1.43 -26.71 49.41
C ARG A 814 -1.49 -28.01 48.59
N PRO A 815 -2.20 -29.05 49.06
CA PRO A 815 -2.23 -30.33 48.35
C PRO A 815 -2.67 -30.13 46.93
N THR A 816 -1.79 -30.45 46.01
CA THR A 816 -2.08 -30.54 44.57
C THR A 816 -3.32 -31.41 44.36
N LEU A 817 -4.10 -31.13 43.30
CA LEU A 817 -5.28 -31.82 42.86
C LEU A 817 -5.25 -33.36 42.84
N GLU A 818 -4.17 -33.99 43.31
CA GLU A 818 -4.13 -35.45 43.55
C GLU A 818 -5.17 -35.94 44.59
N ALA A 819 -5.61 -35.06 45.50
CA ALA A 819 -6.78 -35.33 46.36
C ALA A 819 -8.12 -35.29 45.62
N GLN A 820 -8.15 -34.93 44.34
CA GLN A 820 -9.33 -34.89 43.48
C GLN A 820 -9.37 -36.02 42.43
N ALA A 821 -8.71 -37.16 42.69
CA ALA A 821 -8.76 -38.35 41.83
C ALA A 821 -10.22 -38.74 41.41
N PRO A 822 -11.28 -38.59 42.27
CA PRO A 822 -12.66 -38.84 41.85
C PRO A 822 -13.21 -37.85 40.84
N LEU A 823 -12.68 -36.60 40.80
CA LEU A 823 -13.11 -35.59 39.81
C LEU A 823 -12.45 -35.83 38.45
N ARG A 824 -11.17 -36.28 38.43
CA ARG A 824 -10.47 -36.73 37.21
C ARG A 824 -11.16 -37.92 36.53
N ALA A 825 -11.71 -38.88 37.31
CA ALA A 825 -12.46 -39.98 36.76
C ALA A 825 -13.81 -39.56 36.14
N ARG A 826 -14.45 -38.53 36.70
CA ARG A 826 -15.75 -37.99 36.15
C ARG A 826 -15.55 -37.12 34.91
N LEU A 827 -14.42 -36.47 34.77
CA LEU A 827 -14.08 -35.69 33.58
C LEU A 827 -13.55 -36.57 32.43
N ALA A 828 -13.29 -37.85 32.70
CA ALA A 828 -12.79 -38.83 31.71
C ALA A 828 -13.91 -39.51 30.87
N GLU A 829 -15.16 -39.35 31.22
CA GLU A 829 -16.26 -39.83 30.40
C GLU A 829 -16.84 -38.68 29.53
N PRO A 830 -16.75 -38.74 28.19
CA PRO A 830 -17.46 -37.80 27.33
C PRO A 830 -18.95 -38.02 27.49
N SER A 831 -19.69 -37.03 27.99
CA SER A 831 -21.14 -37.03 27.91
C SER A 831 -21.53 -37.09 26.44
N ARG A 832 -22.06 -38.24 25.97
CA ARG A 832 -22.84 -38.30 24.76
C ARG A 832 -24.13 -37.49 25.04
N GLN A 833 -24.07 -36.20 24.78
CA GLN A 833 -25.28 -35.37 24.66
C GLN A 833 -25.66 -35.26 23.19
N GLU A 834 -26.86 -35.65 22.94
CA GLU A 834 -27.61 -35.49 21.69
C GLU A 834 -27.52 -34.04 21.22
N GLU A 835 -27.32 -33.86 19.91
CA GLU A 835 -27.46 -32.61 19.20
C GLU A 835 -28.82 -31.97 19.48
N THR A 836 -28.86 -31.06 20.41
CA THR A 836 -29.97 -30.11 20.50
C THR A 836 -29.45 -28.81 19.90
N GLN A 837 -29.88 -28.62 18.68
CA GLN A 837 -29.66 -27.40 17.90
C GLN A 837 -30.32 -26.24 18.65
N LEU A 838 -29.52 -25.47 19.40
CA LEU A 838 -29.95 -24.19 19.95
C LEU A 838 -29.84 -23.14 18.83
N THR A 839 -30.95 -22.88 18.17
CA THR A 839 -31.15 -21.66 17.41
C THR A 839 -31.17 -20.50 18.39
N LEU A 840 -30.12 -19.73 18.44
CA LEU A 840 -30.09 -18.41 19.06
C LEU A 840 -30.57 -17.38 18.02
N ASP A 841 -31.83 -16.98 18.14
CA ASP A 841 -32.34 -15.75 17.52
C ASP A 841 -31.71 -14.54 18.21
N TRP A 842 -30.83 -13.86 17.47
CA TRP A 842 -30.41 -12.48 17.70
C TRP A 842 -30.29 -11.74 16.38
#